data_79d60ebad74edfd8e8b6bf6cf8f81831
#
_entry.id   79d60ebad74edfd8e8b6bf6cf8f81831
#
_cell.length_a   1.000
_cell.length_b   1.000
_cell.length_c   1.000
_cell.angle_alpha   90.00
_cell.angle_beta   90.00
_cell.angle_gamma   90.00
#
_symmetry.space_group_name_H-M   'P 1'
#
loop_
_entity.id
_entity.type
_entity.pdbx_description
1 polymer ?
#
loop_
_entity_poly.entity_id
_entity_poly.type
_entity_poly.pdbx_seq_one_letter_code
_entity_poly.pdbx_strand_id
1 'polypeptide(L)'
;MSSIVRRARSSSLPSFLAWRALGFRTICSGGLGIAPSGSPAAASAGTKILESFKEEFEVGSRVVTLETGKIARFANGSVVLGLDETKVLSTVTCAKSDLPRDFLPLTVDYQEKMFAQGLIPNTYMRREGAPKERELLCGRLIDRPIRPLFPSGFYHEVQIMANVLSSDGKQDPDILAANAASTALMLSDVPWGGPIGVIRLGRIGGQIVVNPTMDELNSSDLHLIYACTRDKTLMIDVQAREITEKDLAAALRLAHPEAVKYIDPQIRLAAKAGKQKKEYKLSMLSEKLIEKVTDLAATRIETVFSDPSRGKFERGEALENIGKDVEKVFEEEGDQESLSILPKAVDTVRKKIVRSRMISGGFRVDGRHLDEVRPIYCESHYLPALHGSAIFSRGDTQVLCTITLGAPGNAQSLDSIVGPPKKRFMLHYTFPPFCTDEVGKRLGLNRREVGHGTLAEKALLAVMPPEEDYPYTVRINSEVMASDGSTSMASVCGGSMALMDAGIPLQAHVAGVSVGLVTDVDPLSGEIKDYRIVTDILGLEDHLGDMDFKIAGTRNGVTASQLDIKPAGIPLDIVCEALENARKARLQILDHMEREINSPRNQNGTNSLRLATLKYTNDALRSLIGPMGVLKRKIEEETGARLFVDDGTLTIVAKNQAVMEKAQEKVDYIIGREIVVGGVYKGTVTSIKEYGAFVEFNGGQQGLLHMSELSHEPVSKVSDVLHIGKYITMMCIDTDVRGNIKLSLKALLPKPATCPEKSPVVKEAVSVETSSFGETVARLPSVVEPPPQKSKLAVPAVVIRTAVECDEAEKSSPMDKNAKPKRAATMMKPDRKLKSTASKDEALNSTATEETLDNCGKKPSRKEKQSEKEAEESPSISARKLKIGTEMTAKVHQVRTHGLVLDLGGGIRGMYKFEGDEETDFEIGDTMQVKCTSFSSKGIPVMALVDEEDV
;
A
#
# COMPACT_ATOMS: atom_id res chain seq x y z
N MET A 1 -55.60 -12.15 22.86
CA MET A 1 -56.00 -13.56 23.16
C MET A 1 -55.22 -14.50 22.31
N SER A 2 -54.77 -15.56 22.90
CA SER A 2 -54.01 -16.73 22.40
C SER A 2 -52.50 -16.45 22.10
N SER A 3 -51.58 -16.64 23.01
CA SER A 3 -50.89 -17.88 23.46
C SER A 3 -50.23 -18.62 22.25
N ILE A 4 -48.88 -18.35 22.09
CA ILE A 4 -48.02 -19.27 21.38
C ILE A 4 -46.93 -19.71 22.39
N VAL A 5 -46.94 -21.02 22.56
CA VAL A 5 -46.16 -21.81 23.50
C VAL A 5 -44.67 -21.73 23.17
N ARG A 6 -43.87 -21.30 24.12
CA ARG A 6 -42.43 -21.52 24.14
C ARG A 6 -42.11 -22.98 24.33
N ARG A 7 -41.47 -23.58 23.34
CA ARG A 7 -40.77 -24.86 23.51
C ARG A 7 -39.30 -24.59 23.74
N ALA A 8 -38.92 -24.69 24.98
CA ALA A 8 -37.52 -24.79 25.37
C ALA A 8 -36.96 -26.12 24.86
N ARG A 9 -35.90 -26.06 24.04
CA ARG A 9 -35.04 -27.22 23.81
C ARG A 9 -33.78 -27.02 24.63
N SER A 10 -33.69 -27.76 25.71
CA SER A 10 -32.45 -27.99 26.44
C SER A 10 -31.45 -28.73 25.56
N SER A 11 -30.40 -28.11 25.10
CA SER A 11 -29.24 -28.77 24.53
C SER A 11 -28.19 -28.90 25.63
N SER A 12 -28.10 -30.09 26.21
CA SER A 12 -27.03 -30.50 27.11
C SER A 12 -25.69 -30.48 26.36
N LEU A 13 -24.78 -29.64 26.80
CA LEU A 13 -23.36 -29.69 26.47
C LEU A 13 -22.74 -30.99 27.06
N PRO A 14 -21.96 -31.76 26.29
CA PRO A 14 -21.17 -32.85 26.86
C PRO A 14 -19.94 -32.27 27.58
N SER A 15 -19.85 -32.62 28.85
CA SER A 15 -18.72 -32.24 29.72
C SER A 15 -17.37 -32.80 29.19
N PHE A 16 -16.37 -31.90 29.16
CA PHE A 16 -14.97 -32.12 28.71
C PHE A 16 -14.12 -32.98 29.68
N LEU A 17 -14.70 -33.86 30.48
CA LEU A 17 -13.99 -34.59 31.55
C LEU A 17 -13.95 -36.14 31.37
N ALA A 18 -14.07 -36.69 30.17
CA ALA A 18 -14.03 -38.14 29.96
C ALA A 18 -12.84 -38.62 29.11
N TRP A 19 -11.74 -37.87 29.00
CA TRP A 19 -10.57 -38.29 28.21
C TRP A 19 -9.30 -38.50 29.04
N ARG A 20 -9.43 -38.92 30.30
CA ARG A 20 -8.27 -39.20 31.15
C ARG A 20 -8.31 -40.57 31.77
N ALA A 21 -8.60 -41.63 31.00
CA ALA A 21 -8.41 -43.00 31.45
C ALA A 21 -8.31 -43.96 30.29
N LEU A 22 -7.24 -43.87 29.49
CA LEU A 22 -6.76 -45.03 28.71
C LEU A 22 -5.25 -45.08 28.83
N GLY A 23 -4.82 -45.87 29.78
CA GLY A 23 -3.42 -46.11 30.14
C GLY A 23 -2.67 -46.79 29.04
N PHE A 24 -1.45 -46.34 28.87
CA PHE A 24 -0.40 -47.08 28.17
C PHE A 24 -0.22 -48.48 28.78
N ARG A 25 -0.40 -49.52 27.99
CA ARG A 25 0.13 -50.84 28.28
C ARG A 25 1.19 -51.20 27.23
N THR A 26 2.39 -51.24 27.69
CA THR A 26 3.56 -51.89 27.09
C THR A 26 3.26 -53.38 26.90
N ILE A 27 3.49 -53.89 25.69
CA ILE A 27 3.45 -55.33 25.42
C ILE A 27 4.90 -55.78 25.16
N CYS A 28 5.39 -56.59 26.10
CA CYS A 28 6.55 -57.46 25.87
C CYS A 28 6.08 -58.91 25.64
N SER A 29 6.57 -59.49 24.57
CA SER A 29 6.94 -60.90 24.32
C SER A 29 6.05 -62.08 24.62
N GLY A 30 5.80 -62.88 23.56
CA GLY A 30 6.08 -64.29 23.52
C GLY A 30 5.00 -65.26 23.92
N GLY A 31 4.68 -66.21 22.98
CA GLY A 31 3.96 -67.42 23.32
C GLY A 31 3.17 -68.05 22.18
N LEU A 32 3.70 -69.10 21.58
CA LEU A 32 3.04 -70.02 20.66
C LEU A 32 1.81 -70.78 21.28
N GLY A 33 0.75 -70.95 20.47
CA GLY A 33 -0.30 -71.91 20.91
C GLY A 33 -1.57 -71.93 20.05
N ILE A 34 -1.65 -72.80 19.03
CA ILE A 34 -2.83 -73.61 18.58
C ILE A 34 -4.21 -72.95 18.41
N ALA A 35 -4.72 -73.04 17.19
CA ALA A 35 -6.10 -72.71 16.80
C ALA A 35 -7.15 -73.67 17.32
N PRO A 36 -8.38 -73.27 17.52
CA PRO A 36 -9.49 -73.96 16.85
C PRO A 36 -10.49 -73.02 16.14
N SER A 37 -11.08 -73.70 15.18
CA SER A 37 -12.10 -73.35 14.23
C SER A 37 -13.34 -72.56 14.68
N GLY A 38 -13.71 -71.52 13.85
CA GLY A 38 -15.08 -71.33 13.46
C GLY A 38 -15.88 -70.31 14.28
N SER A 39 -15.86 -69.03 13.89
CA SER A 39 -16.99 -68.08 13.99
C SER A 39 -16.82 -67.03 12.95
N PRO A 40 -17.90 -66.47 12.32
CA PRO A 40 -17.75 -65.48 11.25
C PRO A 40 -17.07 -64.22 11.81
N ALA A 41 -15.93 -63.90 11.23
CA ALA A 41 -15.13 -62.74 11.56
C ALA A 41 -15.99 -61.47 11.48
N ALA A 42 -16.17 -60.81 12.61
CA ALA A 42 -16.53 -59.37 12.60
C ALA A 42 -15.48 -58.67 11.75
N ALA A 43 -15.91 -58.07 10.66
CA ALA A 43 -15.05 -57.27 9.81
C ALA A 43 -14.32 -56.23 10.70
N SER A 44 -13.03 -56.46 10.94
CA SER A 44 -12.17 -55.43 11.57
C SER A 44 -12.32 -54.18 10.72
N ALA A 45 -12.73 -53.11 11.33
CA ALA A 45 -12.69 -51.80 10.68
C ALA A 45 -11.23 -51.54 10.33
N GLY A 46 -10.86 -51.94 9.09
CA GLY A 46 -9.50 -51.87 8.58
C GLY A 46 -9.02 -50.45 8.69
N THR A 47 -7.90 -50.25 9.35
CA THR A 47 -7.10 -49.05 9.22
C THR A 47 -6.93 -48.79 7.72
N LYS A 48 -7.65 -47.80 7.15
CA LYS A 48 -7.49 -47.44 5.75
C LYS A 48 -6.01 -47.09 5.55
N ILE A 49 -5.33 -47.90 4.76
CA ILE A 49 -3.94 -47.59 4.35
C ILE A 49 -3.98 -46.26 3.63
N LEU A 50 -3.11 -45.33 4.03
CA LEU A 50 -2.95 -44.06 3.40
C LEU A 50 -2.33 -44.28 2.02
N GLU A 51 -3.16 -44.23 0.98
CA GLU A 51 -2.67 -44.20 -0.39
C GLU A 51 -2.26 -42.77 -0.72
N SER A 52 -0.96 -42.55 -1.00
CA SER A 52 -0.44 -41.29 -1.51
C SER A 52 0.04 -41.46 -2.94
N PHE A 53 -0.30 -40.50 -3.79
CA PHE A 53 0.12 -40.47 -5.19
C PHE A 53 1.03 -39.27 -5.40
N LYS A 54 2.14 -39.50 -6.12
CA LYS A 54 3.15 -38.50 -6.39
C LYS A 54 3.48 -38.43 -7.89
N GLU A 55 3.66 -37.25 -8.42
CA GLU A 55 4.23 -36.95 -9.74
C GLU A 55 5.42 -36.00 -9.56
N GLU A 56 6.47 -36.27 -10.34
CA GLU A 56 7.67 -35.41 -10.40
C GLU A 56 7.94 -35.05 -11.87
N PHE A 57 8.35 -33.83 -12.08
CA PHE A 57 8.68 -33.33 -13.40
C PHE A 57 9.60 -32.11 -13.30
N GLU A 58 10.27 -31.78 -14.38
CA GLU A 58 11.26 -30.71 -14.45
C GLU A 58 10.70 -29.49 -15.19
N VAL A 59 10.91 -28.31 -14.62
CA VAL A 59 10.60 -27.01 -15.23
C VAL A 59 11.82 -26.09 -15.06
N GLY A 60 12.35 -25.62 -16.17
CA GLY A 60 13.69 -25.00 -16.15
C GLY A 60 14.74 -26.04 -15.74
N SER A 61 15.50 -25.76 -14.74
CA SER A 61 16.53 -26.66 -14.17
C SER A 61 16.13 -27.27 -12.81
N ARG A 62 14.82 -27.26 -12.46
CA ARG A 62 14.34 -27.62 -11.13
C ARG A 62 13.25 -28.66 -11.18
N VAL A 63 13.25 -29.54 -10.16
CA VAL A 63 12.26 -30.60 -10.01
C VAL A 63 11.06 -30.11 -9.20
N VAL A 64 9.87 -30.16 -9.81
CA VAL A 64 8.59 -29.88 -9.17
C VAL A 64 7.93 -31.18 -8.76
N THR A 65 7.35 -31.22 -7.56
CA THR A 65 6.66 -32.40 -7.03
C THR A 65 5.19 -32.09 -6.76
N LEU A 66 4.30 -32.99 -7.14
CA LEU A 66 2.87 -32.98 -6.84
C LEU A 66 2.53 -34.21 -5.99
N GLU A 67 2.00 -34.03 -4.78
CA GLU A 67 1.63 -35.14 -3.86
C GLU A 67 0.17 -34.96 -3.41
N THR A 68 -0.64 -36.04 -3.48
CA THR A 68 -2.03 -36.06 -3.01
C THR A 68 -2.32 -37.32 -2.18
N GLY A 69 -3.47 -37.30 -1.46
CA GLY A 69 -3.98 -38.44 -0.68
C GLY A 69 -3.56 -38.48 0.78
N LYS A 70 -2.48 -37.77 1.16
CA LYS A 70 -1.87 -37.82 2.50
C LYS A 70 -2.57 -36.89 3.50
N ILE A 71 -2.81 -35.64 3.12
CA ILE A 71 -3.41 -34.61 3.98
C ILE A 71 -4.67 -34.01 3.35
N ALA A 72 -5.50 -33.32 4.16
CA ALA A 72 -6.74 -32.65 3.76
C ALA A 72 -7.73 -33.55 2.99
N ARG A 73 -7.91 -34.79 3.42
CA ARG A 73 -8.69 -35.85 2.72
C ARG A 73 -10.19 -35.61 2.64
N PHE A 74 -10.75 -34.72 3.44
CA PHE A 74 -12.18 -34.38 3.40
C PHE A 74 -12.51 -33.28 2.36
N ALA A 75 -11.52 -32.56 1.84
CA ALA A 75 -11.72 -31.61 0.76
C ALA A 75 -12.18 -32.33 -0.53
N ASN A 76 -12.89 -31.63 -1.41
CA ASN A 76 -13.26 -32.15 -2.71
C ASN A 76 -12.00 -32.48 -3.54
N GLY A 77 -10.97 -31.62 -3.48
CA GLY A 77 -9.63 -31.87 -4.01
C GLY A 77 -8.58 -31.33 -3.09
N SER A 78 -7.41 -31.98 -3.03
CA SER A 78 -6.25 -31.47 -2.25
C SER A 78 -4.95 -31.94 -2.86
N VAL A 79 -3.93 -31.08 -2.84
CA VAL A 79 -2.58 -31.37 -3.33
C VAL A 79 -1.55 -30.56 -2.57
N VAL A 80 -0.39 -31.15 -2.38
CA VAL A 80 0.83 -30.44 -1.96
C VAL A 80 1.75 -30.34 -3.16
N LEU A 81 2.06 -29.13 -3.58
CA LEU A 81 3.05 -28.85 -4.59
C LEU A 81 4.34 -28.39 -3.91
N GLY A 82 5.46 -28.99 -4.29
CA GLY A 82 6.80 -28.66 -3.76
C GLY A 82 7.77 -28.30 -4.87
N LEU A 83 8.58 -27.30 -4.61
CA LEU A 83 9.76 -26.92 -5.39
C LEU A 83 10.88 -26.65 -4.39
N ASP A 84 11.97 -27.40 -4.48
CA ASP A 84 13.04 -27.38 -3.48
C ASP A 84 12.47 -27.61 -2.06
N GLU A 85 12.73 -26.72 -1.10
CA GLU A 85 12.18 -26.81 0.26
C GLU A 85 10.86 -26.06 0.44
N THR A 86 10.42 -25.32 -0.57
CA THR A 86 9.14 -24.58 -0.56
C THR A 86 7.98 -25.52 -0.91
N LYS A 87 6.97 -25.59 -0.02
CA LYS A 87 5.78 -26.44 -0.21
C LYS A 87 4.49 -25.68 0.03
N VAL A 88 3.55 -25.83 -0.87
CA VAL A 88 2.22 -25.21 -0.80
C VAL A 88 1.13 -26.26 -0.83
N LEU A 89 0.25 -26.23 0.16
CA LEU A 89 -0.98 -27.01 0.17
C LEU A 89 -2.10 -26.23 -0.47
N SER A 90 -2.75 -26.78 -1.49
CA SER A 90 -4.01 -26.25 -2.01
C SER A 90 -5.16 -27.22 -1.79
N THR A 91 -6.31 -26.69 -1.39
CA THR A 91 -7.56 -27.46 -1.18
C THR A 91 -8.71 -26.77 -1.89
N VAL A 92 -9.62 -27.59 -2.40
CA VAL A 92 -10.85 -27.14 -3.07
C VAL A 92 -12.03 -27.75 -2.34
N THR A 93 -13.02 -26.91 -2.03
CA THR A 93 -14.32 -27.33 -1.48
C THR A 93 -15.44 -26.65 -2.26
N CYS A 94 -16.54 -27.38 -2.47
CA CYS A 94 -17.72 -26.90 -3.16
C CYS A 94 -18.95 -27.09 -2.26
N ALA A 95 -19.78 -26.05 -2.15
CA ALA A 95 -21.02 -26.10 -1.39
C ALA A 95 -22.02 -27.11 -2.00
N LYS A 96 -22.81 -27.75 -1.15
CA LYS A 96 -23.83 -28.72 -1.54
C LYS A 96 -25.21 -28.12 -1.79
N SER A 97 -25.39 -26.82 -1.52
CA SER A 97 -26.69 -26.12 -1.63
C SER A 97 -26.88 -25.46 -2.98
N ASP A 98 -28.06 -25.70 -3.56
CA ASP A 98 -28.50 -25.09 -4.83
C ASP A 98 -29.22 -23.75 -4.53
N LEU A 99 -28.55 -22.76 -4.02
CA LEU A 99 -29.12 -21.43 -3.89
C LEU A 99 -29.08 -20.74 -5.26
N PRO A 100 -30.18 -20.16 -5.74
CA PRO A 100 -30.17 -19.41 -7.00
C PRO A 100 -29.25 -18.21 -6.87
N ARG A 101 -28.27 -18.10 -7.78
CA ARG A 101 -27.32 -17.00 -7.85
C ARG A 101 -27.09 -16.60 -9.31
N ASP A 102 -26.66 -15.38 -9.53
CA ASP A 102 -26.46 -14.82 -10.87
C ASP A 102 -25.01 -14.88 -11.33
N PHE A 103 -24.08 -15.21 -10.43
CA PHE A 103 -22.64 -15.25 -10.69
C PHE A 103 -21.96 -16.40 -9.94
N LEU A 104 -20.75 -16.74 -10.37
CA LEU A 104 -19.92 -17.73 -9.70
C LEU A 104 -19.33 -17.17 -8.41
N PRO A 105 -19.76 -17.61 -7.21
CA PRO A 105 -19.21 -17.18 -5.94
C PRO A 105 -17.93 -18.00 -5.64
N LEU A 106 -16.84 -17.67 -6.36
CA LEU A 106 -15.53 -18.26 -6.16
C LEU A 106 -14.76 -17.44 -5.12
N THR A 107 -14.43 -18.10 -4.01
CA THR A 107 -13.55 -17.55 -2.97
C THR A 107 -12.19 -18.19 -3.07
N VAL A 108 -11.15 -17.38 -3.21
CA VAL A 108 -9.76 -17.83 -3.22
C VAL A 108 -9.03 -17.20 -2.05
N ASP A 109 -8.55 -18.02 -1.12
CA ASP A 109 -7.81 -17.61 0.08
C ASP A 109 -6.38 -18.13 -0.02
N TYR A 110 -5.44 -17.22 -0.06
CA TYR A 110 -4.01 -17.53 0.00
C TYR A 110 -3.45 -17.02 1.33
N GLN A 111 -2.64 -17.83 2.00
CA GLN A 111 -2.09 -17.51 3.31
C GLN A 111 -0.62 -17.90 3.42
N GLU A 112 0.19 -16.94 3.85
CA GLU A 112 1.60 -17.11 4.20
C GLU A 112 1.73 -17.28 5.72
N LYS A 113 1.80 -18.55 6.16
CA LYS A 113 1.95 -18.85 7.59
C LYS A 113 3.39 -18.60 8.03
N MET A 114 3.58 -17.81 9.09
CA MET A 114 4.91 -17.48 9.62
C MET A 114 5.70 -18.73 10.06
N PHE A 115 5.00 -19.81 10.48
CA PHE A 115 5.64 -21.07 10.80
C PHE A 115 6.37 -21.72 9.60
N ALA A 116 6.00 -21.36 8.36
CA ALA A 116 6.65 -21.87 7.16
C ALA A 116 8.15 -21.56 7.10
N GLN A 117 8.58 -20.50 7.82
CA GLN A 117 9.99 -20.12 8.03
C GLN A 117 10.45 -20.30 9.48
N GLY A 118 9.71 -21.02 10.32
CA GLY A 118 10.02 -21.19 11.73
C GLY A 118 9.83 -19.92 12.59
N LEU A 119 9.07 -18.94 12.11
CA LEU A 119 8.84 -17.66 12.78
C LEU A 119 7.53 -17.65 13.56
N ILE A 120 7.47 -16.86 14.62
CA ILE A 120 6.26 -16.57 15.39
C ILE A 120 5.74 -15.19 14.93
N PRO A 121 4.42 -15.05 14.66
CA PRO A 121 3.84 -13.78 14.26
C PRO A 121 4.11 -12.63 15.25
N ASN A 122 4.44 -11.46 14.74
CA ASN A 122 4.76 -10.28 15.55
C ASN A 122 3.52 -9.57 16.13
N THR A 123 2.30 -10.06 15.84
CA THR A 123 1.06 -9.52 16.39
C THR A 123 1.01 -9.68 17.91
N TYR A 124 0.21 -8.84 18.59
CA TYR A 124 0.03 -8.96 20.04
C TYR A 124 -0.38 -10.36 20.50
N MET A 125 -1.32 -10.98 19.76
CA MET A 125 -1.83 -12.33 20.08
C MET A 125 -0.90 -13.46 19.61
N ARG A 126 0.22 -13.15 18.96
CA ARG A 126 1.14 -14.14 18.36
C ARG A 126 0.45 -15.12 17.41
N ARG A 127 -0.55 -14.63 16.68
CA ARG A 127 -1.31 -15.33 15.64
C ARG A 127 -1.29 -14.50 14.37
N GLU A 128 -1.47 -15.15 13.24
CA GLU A 128 -1.72 -14.48 11.98
C GLU A 128 -2.99 -13.62 12.12
N GLY A 129 -2.92 -12.39 11.64
CA GLY A 129 -4.01 -11.41 11.68
C GLY A 129 -4.93 -11.46 10.45
N ALA A 130 -5.49 -10.30 10.10
CA ALA A 130 -6.23 -10.13 8.86
C ALA A 130 -5.33 -10.36 7.64
N PRO A 131 -5.90 -10.74 6.46
CA PRO A 131 -5.13 -10.93 5.24
C PRO A 131 -4.30 -9.69 4.90
N LYS A 132 -3.04 -9.91 4.56
CA LYS A 132 -2.11 -8.86 4.13
C LYS A 132 -2.36 -8.49 2.67
N GLU A 133 -1.92 -7.29 2.25
CA GLU A 133 -2.02 -6.86 0.84
C GLU A 133 -1.46 -7.91 -0.12
N ARG A 134 -0.27 -8.46 0.19
CA ARG A 134 0.35 -9.53 -0.59
C ARG A 134 -0.53 -10.76 -0.71
N GLU A 135 -1.15 -11.22 0.37
CA GLU A 135 -2.03 -12.39 0.37
C GLU A 135 -3.27 -12.15 -0.50
N LEU A 136 -3.83 -10.93 -0.49
CA LEU A 136 -4.92 -10.54 -1.37
C LEU A 136 -4.51 -10.54 -2.85
N LEU A 137 -3.29 -10.08 -3.15
CA LEU A 137 -2.74 -10.07 -4.51
C LEU A 137 -2.47 -11.48 -5.04
N CYS A 138 -1.85 -12.35 -4.23
CA CYS A 138 -1.65 -13.76 -4.58
C CYS A 138 -3.00 -14.49 -4.77
N GLY A 139 -4.00 -14.21 -3.93
CA GLY A 139 -5.35 -14.71 -4.13
C GLY A 139 -5.96 -14.28 -5.46
N ARG A 140 -5.74 -13.02 -5.89
CA ARG A 140 -6.14 -12.55 -7.24
C ARG A 140 -5.39 -13.25 -8.36
N LEU A 141 -4.09 -13.47 -8.19
CA LEU A 141 -3.26 -14.17 -9.17
C LEU A 141 -3.77 -15.59 -9.41
N ILE A 142 -4.28 -16.27 -8.39
CA ILE A 142 -4.89 -17.61 -8.50
C ILE A 142 -6.29 -17.54 -9.11
N ASP A 143 -7.13 -16.58 -8.68
CA ASP A 143 -8.53 -16.45 -9.14
C ASP A 143 -8.62 -16.15 -10.65
N ARG A 144 -7.81 -15.22 -11.14
CA ARG A 144 -7.89 -14.70 -12.52
C ARG A 144 -7.78 -15.77 -13.61
N PRO A 145 -6.82 -16.69 -13.60
CA PRO A 145 -6.71 -17.73 -14.63
C PRO A 145 -7.66 -18.92 -14.41
N ILE A 146 -8.18 -19.11 -13.20
CA ILE A 146 -9.05 -20.24 -12.83
C ILE A 146 -10.51 -19.95 -13.16
N ARG A 147 -10.98 -18.75 -12.86
CA ARG A 147 -12.39 -18.35 -13.00
C ARG A 147 -12.97 -18.51 -14.41
N PRO A 148 -12.27 -18.13 -15.49
CA PRO A 148 -12.80 -18.26 -16.87
C PRO A 148 -13.05 -19.69 -17.33
N LEU A 149 -12.48 -20.68 -16.66
CA LEU A 149 -12.56 -22.10 -17.03
C LEU A 149 -13.71 -22.86 -16.35
N PHE A 150 -14.53 -22.21 -15.51
CA PHE A 150 -15.77 -22.80 -15.01
C PHE A 150 -16.84 -22.77 -16.10
N PRO A 151 -17.68 -23.81 -16.18
CA PRO A 151 -18.77 -23.86 -17.15
C PRO A 151 -19.74 -22.69 -16.99
N SER A 152 -20.23 -22.15 -18.08
CA SER A 152 -21.28 -21.13 -18.07
C SER A 152 -22.51 -21.64 -17.32
N GLY A 153 -23.10 -20.82 -16.44
CA GLY A 153 -24.25 -21.20 -15.62
C GLY A 153 -23.91 -22.01 -14.36
N PHE A 154 -22.63 -22.31 -14.10
CA PHE A 154 -22.19 -22.93 -12.85
C PHE A 154 -22.06 -21.86 -11.77
N TYR A 155 -23.01 -21.80 -10.83
CA TYR A 155 -23.06 -20.78 -9.79
C TYR A 155 -23.04 -21.35 -8.37
N HIS A 156 -22.53 -22.55 -8.20
CA HIS A 156 -22.27 -23.13 -6.88
C HIS A 156 -21.08 -22.45 -6.21
N GLU A 157 -21.17 -22.30 -4.89
CA GLU A 157 -20.08 -21.70 -4.11
C GLU A 157 -18.86 -22.61 -4.06
N VAL A 158 -17.73 -22.11 -4.52
CA VAL A 158 -16.43 -22.82 -4.53
C VAL A 158 -15.43 -22.02 -3.72
N GLN A 159 -14.76 -22.72 -2.80
CA GLN A 159 -13.65 -22.16 -2.04
C GLN A 159 -12.34 -22.89 -2.37
N ILE A 160 -11.33 -22.12 -2.73
CA ILE A 160 -9.96 -22.58 -2.91
C ILE A 160 -9.12 -21.98 -1.80
N MET A 161 -8.42 -22.81 -1.02
CA MET A 161 -7.49 -22.36 -0.01
C MET A 161 -6.10 -22.84 -0.36
N ALA A 162 -5.15 -21.90 -0.46
CA ALA A 162 -3.74 -22.16 -0.70
C ALA A 162 -2.92 -21.68 0.51
N ASN A 163 -2.26 -22.63 1.19
CA ASN A 163 -1.47 -22.35 2.39
C ASN A 163 0.00 -22.72 2.16
N VAL A 164 0.90 -21.80 2.43
CA VAL A 164 2.35 -22.05 2.41
C VAL A 164 2.70 -22.85 3.67
N LEU A 165 3.18 -24.09 3.48
CA LEU A 165 3.55 -25.00 4.57
C LEU A 165 5.02 -24.91 4.96
N SER A 166 5.89 -24.64 3.98
CA SER A 166 7.31 -24.49 4.14
C SER A 166 7.84 -23.51 3.10
N SER A 167 8.80 -22.67 3.44
CA SER A 167 9.45 -21.73 2.52
C SER A 167 10.93 -21.61 2.84
N ASP A 168 11.77 -21.73 1.81
CA ASP A 168 13.22 -21.49 1.88
C ASP A 168 13.58 -20.00 1.81
N GLY A 169 12.60 -19.10 1.59
CA GLY A 169 12.80 -17.68 1.38
C GLY A 169 13.39 -17.29 0.03
N LYS A 170 13.75 -18.27 -0.81
CA LYS A 170 14.34 -18.05 -2.14
C LYS A 170 13.29 -18.04 -3.24
N GLN A 171 12.28 -18.90 -3.12
CA GLN A 171 11.22 -19.03 -4.11
C GLN A 171 9.99 -18.26 -3.69
N ASP A 172 9.37 -17.54 -4.64
CA ASP A 172 8.05 -16.96 -4.43
C ASP A 172 6.98 -18.06 -4.53
N PRO A 173 6.23 -18.35 -3.46
CA PRO A 173 5.28 -19.45 -3.46
C PRO A 173 3.98 -19.19 -4.22
N ASP A 174 3.74 -18.00 -4.76
CA ASP A 174 2.51 -17.61 -5.46
C ASP A 174 2.24 -18.44 -6.73
N ILE A 175 3.27 -18.64 -7.56
CA ILE A 175 3.20 -19.47 -8.76
C ILE A 175 2.91 -20.93 -8.40
N LEU A 176 3.55 -21.41 -7.33
CA LEU A 176 3.31 -22.78 -6.83
C LEU A 176 1.88 -22.92 -6.35
N ALA A 177 1.34 -21.91 -5.67
CA ALA A 177 -0.03 -21.88 -5.19
C ALA A 177 -1.05 -21.91 -6.34
N ALA A 178 -0.79 -21.20 -7.43
CA ALA A 178 -1.67 -21.20 -8.61
C ALA A 178 -1.71 -22.56 -9.30
N ASN A 179 -0.56 -23.19 -9.52
CA ASN A 179 -0.47 -24.54 -10.08
C ASN A 179 -1.03 -25.62 -9.13
N ALA A 180 -0.85 -25.46 -7.82
CA ALA A 180 -1.45 -26.32 -6.82
C ALA A 180 -2.97 -26.20 -6.80
N ALA A 181 -3.52 -24.98 -6.93
CA ALA A 181 -4.96 -24.76 -7.02
C ALA A 181 -5.57 -25.41 -8.28
N SER A 182 -4.89 -25.30 -9.42
CA SER A 182 -5.24 -25.99 -10.65
C SER A 182 -5.27 -27.50 -10.47
N THR A 183 -4.22 -28.06 -9.87
CA THR A 183 -4.13 -29.51 -9.62
C THR A 183 -5.21 -29.99 -8.64
N ALA A 184 -5.50 -29.21 -7.59
CA ALA A 184 -6.55 -29.55 -6.63
C ALA A 184 -7.95 -29.54 -7.29
N LEU A 185 -8.22 -28.62 -8.22
CA LEU A 185 -9.44 -28.62 -9.04
C LEU A 185 -9.51 -29.83 -9.97
N MET A 186 -8.41 -30.20 -10.61
CA MET A 186 -8.35 -31.42 -11.45
C MET A 186 -8.66 -32.66 -10.66
N LEU A 187 -8.15 -32.81 -9.43
CA LEU A 187 -8.39 -33.91 -8.52
C LEU A 187 -9.79 -33.94 -7.91
N SER A 188 -10.51 -32.80 -7.90
CA SER A 188 -11.83 -32.65 -7.30
C SER A 188 -12.95 -33.24 -8.17
N ASP A 189 -14.14 -33.37 -7.61
CA ASP A 189 -15.36 -33.72 -8.30
C ASP A 189 -16.10 -32.49 -8.89
N VAL A 190 -15.53 -31.27 -8.81
CA VAL A 190 -16.10 -30.03 -9.33
C VAL A 190 -15.88 -29.96 -10.85
N PRO A 191 -16.89 -29.61 -11.68
CA PRO A 191 -16.72 -29.42 -13.12
C PRO A 191 -15.87 -28.16 -13.36
N TRP A 192 -14.75 -28.33 -14.04
CA TRP A 192 -13.82 -27.29 -14.38
C TRP A 192 -13.00 -27.63 -15.63
N GLY A 193 -12.83 -26.68 -16.54
CA GLY A 193 -12.26 -26.85 -17.88
C GLY A 193 -10.73 -26.74 -17.96
N GLY A 194 -10.00 -26.82 -16.82
CA GLY A 194 -8.53 -26.86 -16.82
C GLY A 194 -7.96 -28.22 -17.22
N PRO A 195 -6.65 -28.42 -17.07
CA PRO A 195 -5.70 -27.69 -16.20
C PRO A 195 -5.10 -26.42 -16.80
N ILE A 196 -4.50 -25.61 -15.92
CA ILE A 196 -3.69 -24.47 -16.30
C ILE A 196 -2.23 -24.65 -15.94
N GLY A 197 -1.35 -24.03 -16.72
CA GLY A 197 0.07 -23.85 -16.37
C GLY A 197 0.36 -22.39 -16.04
N VAL A 198 1.02 -22.14 -14.92
CA VAL A 198 1.42 -20.80 -14.48
C VAL A 198 2.93 -20.78 -14.26
N ILE A 199 3.60 -19.76 -14.80
CA ILE A 199 5.05 -19.64 -14.76
C ILE A 199 5.47 -18.19 -14.50
N ARG A 200 6.64 -18.01 -13.91
CA ARG A 200 7.32 -16.73 -13.78
C ARG A 200 8.56 -16.69 -14.67
N LEU A 201 8.75 -15.60 -15.40
CA LEU A 201 9.96 -15.33 -16.14
C LEU A 201 10.62 -14.05 -15.61
N GLY A 202 11.95 -14.08 -15.56
CA GLY A 202 12.80 -12.91 -15.37
C GLY A 202 13.68 -12.69 -16.60
N ARG A 203 14.14 -11.46 -16.83
CA ARG A 203 15.17 -11.15 -17.82
C ARG A 203 16.37 -10.53 -17.12
N ILE A 204 17.52 -11.21 -17.17
CA ILE A 204 18.76 -10.81 -16.49
C ILE A 204 19.87 -10.70 -17.55
N GLY A 205 20.41 -9.50 -17.71
CA GLY A 205 21.43 -9.27 -18.73
C GLY A 205 20.97 -9.62 -20.15
N GLY A 206 19.67 -9.48 -20.45
CA GLY A 206 19.06 -9.83 -21.75
C GLY A 206 18.68 -11.30 -21.92
N GLN A 207 19.00 -12.18 -20.97
CA GLN A 207 18.65 -13.60 -21.00
C GLN A 207 17.39 -13.87 -20.20
N ILE A 208 16.49 -14.70 -20.73
CA ILE A 208 15.26 -15.14 -20.06
C ILE A 208 15.59 -16.29 -19.09
N VAL A 209 15.19 -16.12 -17.84
CA VAL A 209 15.31 -17.11 -16.78
C VAL A 209 13.90 -17.58 -16.37
N VAL A 210 13.72 -18.89 -16.30
CA VAL A 210 12.46 -19.55 -15.95
C VAL A 210 12.42 -19.78 -14.42
N ASN A 211 11.35 -19.38 -13.77
CA ASN A 211 11.15 -19.45 -12.31
C ASN A 211 12.37 -18.93 -11.53
N PRO A 212 12.80 -17.68 -11.76
CA PRO A 212 13.93 -17.09 -11.07
C PRO A 212 13.71 -17.02 -9.55
N THR A 213 14.79 -17.09 -8.78
CA THR A 213 14.78 -16.82 -7.34
C THR A 213 14.52 -15.34 -7.07
N MET A 214 14.19 -14.99 -5.82
CA MET A 214 13.98 -13.59 -5.42
C MET A 214 15.24 -12.73 -5.61
N ASP A 215 16.43 -13.30 -5.38
CA ASP A 215 17.71 -12.61 -5.58
C ASP A 215 17.96 -12.34 -7.08
N GLU A 216 17.66 -13.31 -7.94
CA GLU A 216 17.72 -13.16 -9.39
C GLU A 216 16.71 -12.13 -9.90
N LEU A 217 15.49 -12.10 -9.32
CA LEU A 217 14.46 -11.12 -9.65
C LEU A 217 14.87 -9.68 -9.31
N ASN A 218 15.60 -9.46 -8.22
CA ASN A 218 16.10 -8.12 -7.87
C ASN A 218 17.00 -7.53 -8.95
N SER A 219 17.72 -8.39 -9.68
CA SER A 219 18.62 -8.03 -10.79
C SER A 219 17.92 -8.02 -12.15
N SER A 220 16.64 -8.41 -12.22
CA SER A 220 15.87 -8.53 -13.45
C SER A 220 15.27 -7.18 -13.87
N ASP A 221 15.23 -6.94 -15.16
CA ASP A 221 14.51 -5.82 -15.78
C ASP A 221 13.09 -6.20 -16.22
N LEU A 222 12.71 -7.48 -16.12
CA LEU A 222 11.38 -8.01 -16.42
C LEU A 222 10.94 -9.01 -15.37
N HIS A 223 9.80 -8.77 -14.75
CA HIS A 223 9.06 -9.75 -13.96
C HIS A 223 7.77 -10.05 -14.69
N LEU A 224 7.69 -11.20 -15.33
CA LEU A 224 6.52 -11.64 -16.07
C LEU A 224 5.91 -12.87 -15.38
N ILE A 225 4.64 -12.80 -15.04
CA ILE A 225 3.83 -13.95 -14.66
C ILE A 225 2.87 -14.24 -15.81
N TYR A 226 2.88 -15.48 -16.27
CA TYR A 226 2.12 -15.93 -17.40
C TYR A 226 1.31 -17.18 -17.06
N ALA A 227 0.02 -17.18 -17.38
CA ALA A 227 -0.85 -18.34 -17.21
C ALA A 227 -1.54 -18.70 -18.53
N CYS A 228 -1.63 -19.99 -18.81
CA CYS A 228 -2.22 -20.52 -20.03
C CYS A 228 -2.93 -21.86 -19.84
N THR A 229 -3.81 -22.19 -20.78
CA THR A 229 -4.18 -23.55 -21.12
C THR A 229 -3.15 -24.14 -22.09
N ARG A 230 -3.40 -25.32 -22.66
CA ARG A 230 -2.48 -25.89 -23.64
C ARG A 230 -2.22 -24.97 -24.84
N ASP A 231 -3.26 -24.28 -25.32
CA ASP A 231 -3.23 -23.56 -26.59
C ASP A 231 -3.56 -22.07 -26.47
N LYS A 232 -4.07 -21.59 -25.32
CA LYS A 232 -4.61 -20.24 -25.15
C LYS A 232 -4.03 -19.57 -23.92
N THR A 233 -3.86 -18.25 -23.98
CA THR A 233 -3.44 -17.37 -22.88
C THR A 233 -4.62 -17.08 -21.96
N LEU A 234 -4.41 -17.12 -20.65
CA LEU A 234 -5.42 -16.83 -19.62
C LEU A 234 -5.13 -15.57 -18.84
N MET A 235 -3.89 -15.34 -18.48
CA MET A 235 -3.50 -14.21 -17.63
C MET A 235 -2.06 -13.79 -17.91
N ILE A 236 -1.84 -12.49 -17.87
CA ILE A 236 -0.51 -11.87 -17.89
C ILE A 236 -0.44 -10.85 -16.76
N ASP A 237 0.67 -10.82 -16.03
CA ASP A 237 1.01 -9.77 -15.07
C ASP A 237 2.49 -9.43 -15.24
N VAL A 238 2.79 -8.16 -15.54
CA VAL A 238 4.13 -7.68 -15.88
C VAL A 238 4.50 -6.52 -14.98
N GLN A 239 5.72 -6.56 -14.49
CA GLN A 239 6.46 -5.43 -13.96
C GLN A 239 7.79 -5.38 -14.70
N ALA A 240 8.14 -4.25 -15.30
CA ALA A 240 9.35 -4.15 -16.10
C ALA A 240 10.00 -2.76 -15.96
N ARG A 241 11.27 -2.67 -16.35
CA ARG A 241 12.01 -1.42 -16.46
C ARG A 241 12.14 -1.04 -17.94
N GLU A 242 11.09 -0.44 -18.49
CA GLU A 242 11.03 0.04 -19.88
C GLU A 242 11.33 -1.04 -20.95
N ILE A 243 10.71 -2.22 -20.82
CA ILE A 243 10.86 -3.27 -21.85
C ILE A 243 10.12 -2.89 -23.14
N THR A 244 10.73 -3.11 -24.30
CA THR A 244 10.06 -2.85 -25.58
C THR A 244 8.88 -3.83 -25.80
N GLU A 245 7.84 -3.41 -26.52
CA GLU A 245 6.69 -4.27 -26.84
C GLU A 245 7.11 -5.52 -27.63
N LYS A 246 8.15 -5.42 -28.46
CA LYS A 246 8.71 -6.55 -29.21
C LYS A 246 9.38 -7.58 -28.31
N ASP A 247 10.18 -7.12 -27.35
CA ASP A 247 10.85 -7.99 -26.39
C ASP A 247 9.83 -8.63 -25.44
N LEU A 248 8.79 -7.86 -25.04
CA LEU A 248 7.70 -8.40 -24.23
C LEU A 248 6.94 -9.49 -25.00
N ALA A 249 6.60 -9.27 -26.26
CA ALA A 249 5.94 -10.27 -27.10
C ALA A 249 6.82 -11.52 -27.31
N ALA A 250 8.15 -11.34 -27.45
CA ALA A 250 9.08 -12.46 -27.51
C ALA A 250 9.13 -13.25 -26.19
N ALA A 251 9.16 -12.56 -25.04
CA ALA A 251 9.11 -13.19 -23.72
C ALA A 251 7.81 -13.97 -23.48
N LEU A 252 6.67 -13.44 -23.93
CA LEU A 252 5.37 -14.13 -23.87
C LEU A 252 5.35 -15.42 -24.70
N ARG A 253 5.93 -15.39 -25.91
CA ARG A 253 6.05 -16.58 -26.77
C ARG A 253 6.97 -17.65 -26.16
N LEU A 254 8.00 -17.24 -25.40
CA LEU A 254 8.86 -18.17 -24.67
C LEU A 254 8.19 -18.69 -23.38
N ALA A 255 7.33 -17.90 -22.75
CA ALA A 255 6.61 -18.30 -21.54
C ALA A 255 5.62 -19.44 -21.79
N HIS A 256 4.93 -19.44 -22.94
CA HIS A 256 3.86 -20.40 -23.23
C HIS A 256 4.33 -21.86 -23.18
N PRO A 257 5.34 -22.32 -23.91
CA PRO A 257 5.79 -23.71 -23.87
C PRO A 257 6.33 -24.13 -22.51
N GLU A 258 6.93 -23.22 -21.73
CA GLU A 258 7.40 -23.50 -20.39
C GLU A 258 6.25 -23.67 -19.40
N ALA A 259 5.20 -22.85 -19.51
CA ALA A 259 3.99 -22.99 -18.71
C ALA A 259 3.23 -24.30 -18.99
N VAL A 260 3.16 -24.72 -20.26
CA VAL A 260 2.52 -25.98 -20.67
C VAL A 260 3.15 -27.22 -20.01
N LYS A 261 4.43 -27.16 -19.60
CA LYS A 261 5.07 -28.26 -18.86
C LYS A 261 4.38 -28.62 -17.54
N TYR A 262 3.65 -27.68 -16.93
CA TYR A 262 2.84 -27.95 -15.74
C TYR A 262 1.55 -28.72 -16.01
N ILE A 263 1.07 -28.76 -17.26
CA ILE A 263 -0.25 -29.30 -17.62
C ILE A 263 -0.28 -30.83 -17.59
N ASP A 264 0.65 -31.51 -18.28
CA ASP A 264 0.64 -32.96 -18.41
C ASP A 264 0.81 -33.72 -17.08
N PRO A 265 1.68 -33.28 -16.14
CA PRO A 265 1.77 -33.90 -14.81
C PRO A 265 0.46 -33.83 -14.01
N GLN A 266 -0.30 -32.72 -14.11
CA GLN A 266 -1.59 -32.59 -13.47
C GLN A 266 -2.61 -33.60 -14.03
N ILE A 267 -2.64 -33.75 -15.36
CA ILE A 267 -3.50 -34.73 -16.03
C ILE A 267 -3.13 -36.16 -15.58
N ARG A 268 -1.85 -36.51 -15.56
CA ARG A 268 -1.39 -37.84 -15.10
C ARG A 268 -1.76 -38.11 -13.65
N LEU A 269 -1.60 -37.10 -12.76
CA LEU A 269 -1.98 -37.25 -11.36
C LEU A 269 -3.50 -37.38 -11.19
N ALA A 270 -4.27 -36.59 -11.95
CA ALA A 270 -5.74 -36.67 -11.96
C ALA A 270 -6.24 -38.03 -12.48
N ALA A 271 -5.58 -38.62 -13.47
CA ALA A 271 -5.92 -39.97 -13.95
C ALA A 271 -5.66 -41.05 -12.89
N LYS A 272 -4.66 -40.89 -12.01
CA LYS A 272 -4.31 -41.83 -10.93
C LYS A 272 -5.18 -41.68 -9.69
N ALA A 273 -5.50 -40.47 -9.30
CA ALA A 273 -6.08 -40.13 -7.98
C ALA A 273 -7.29 -39.20 -8.04
N GLY A 274 -7.68 -38.73 -9.23
CA GLY A 274 -8.80 -37.81 -9.41
C GLY A 274 -10.15 -38.45 -9.13
N LYS A 275 -11.09 -37.64 -8.67
CA LYS A 275 -12.48 -38.01 -8.49
C LYS A 275 -13.24 -37.82 -9.80
N GLN A 276 -14.27 -38.66 -10.03
CA GLN A 276 -15.20 -38.43 -11.14
C GLN A 276 -15.92 -37.09 -10.97
N LYS A 277 -16.01 -36.32 -12.03
CA LYS A 277 -16.73 -35.04 -12.03
C LYS A 277 -18.20 -35.27 -11.82
N LYS A 278 -18.82 -34.50 -10.92
CA LYS A 278 -20.27 -34.52 -10.67
C LYS A 278 -20.99 -33.68 -11.70
N GLU A 279 -22.19 -34.11 -12.03
CA GLU A 279 -23.14 -33.33 -12.77
C GLU A 279 -23.81 -32.31 -11.81
N TYR A 280 -23.78 -31.06 -12.21
CA TYR A 280 -24.41 -29.95 -11.50
C TYR A 280 -25.49 -29.31 -12.39
N LYS A 281 -26.55 -28.82 -11.76
CA LYS A 281 -27.58 -28.07 -12.47
C LYS A 281 -27.00 -26.70 -12.91
N LEU A 282 -26.90 -26.50 -14.21
CA LEU A 282 -26.47 -25.23 -14.78
C LEU A 282 -27.64 -24.25 -14.92
N SER A 283 -27.47 -23.02 -14.48
CA SER A 283 -28.48 -21.94 -14.62
C SER A 283 -28.29 -21.28 -15.99
N MET A 284 -28.78 -21.98 -17.02
CA MET A 284 -28.77 -21.48 -18.41
C MET A 284 -30.06 -20.75 -18.73
N LEU A 285 -29.96 -19.66 -19.52
CA LEU A 285 -31.13 -18.99 -20.08
C LEU A 285 -31.75 -19.83 -21.19
N SER A 286 -33.08 -19.89 -21.23
CA SER A 286 -33.81 -20.54 -22.30
C SER A 286 -33.66 -19.77 -23.60
N GLU A 287 -33.42 -20.48 -24.72
CA GLU A 287 -33.34 -19.84 -26.04
C GLU A 287 -34.65 -19.10 -26.37
N LYS A 288 -35.81 -19.68 -26.02
CA LYS A 288 -37.11 -19.06 -26.23
C LYS A 288 -37.25 -17.73 -25.47
N LEU A 289 -36.72 -17.65 -24.25
CA LEU A 289 -36.71 -16.42 -23.48
C LEU A 289 -35.84 -15.34 -24.15
N ILE A 290 -34.64 -15.74 -24.61
CA ILE A 290 -33.73 -14.82 -25.30
C ILE A 290 -34.36 -14.32 -26.60
N GLU A 291 -35.00 -15.18 -27.42
CA GLU A 291 -35.71 -14.80 -28.64
C GLU A 291 -36.82 -13.80 -28.34
N LYS A 292 -37.70 -14.09 -27.37
CA LYS A 292 -38.78 -13.22 -27.00
C LYS A 292 -38.30 -11.84 -26.50
N VAL A 293 -37.28 -11.80 -25.67
CA VAL A 293 -36.65 -10.53 -25.19
C VAL A 293 -35.97 -9.82 -26.37
N THR A 294 -35.39 -10.54 -27.32
CA THR A 294 -34.82 -9.94 -28.53
C THR A 294 -35.89 -9.24 -29.35
N ASP A 295 -37.01 -9.88 -29.60
CA ASP A 295 -38.11 -9.29 -30.37
C ASP A 295 -38.69 -8.03 -29.72
N LEU A 296 -38.79 -8.00 -28.38
CA LEU A 296 -39.30 -6.85 -27.61
C LEU A 296 -38.30 -5.70 -27.45
N ALA A 297 -37.01 -5.98 -27.30
CA ALA A 297 -36.05 -4.99 -26.87
C ALA A 297 -35.00 -4.61 -27.93
N ALA A 298 -34.71 -5.48 -28.90
CA ALA A 298 -33.53 -5.32 -29.77
C ALA A 298 -33.46 -3.98 -30.51
N THR A 299 -34.53 -3.63 -31.23
CA THR A 299 -34.59 -2.37 -32.00
C THR A 299 -34.46 -1.14 -31.09
N ARG A 300 -35.05 -1.18 -29.91
CA ARG A 300 -34.98 -0.08 -28.94
C ARG A 300 -33.57 0.06 -28.37
N ILE A 301 -32.92 -1.03 -28.01
CA ILE A 301 -31.53 -1.06 -27.53
C ILE A 301 -30.60 -0.54 -28.64
N GLU A 302 -30.79 -0.96 -29.89
CA GLU A 302 -29.97 -0.49 -31.00
C GLU A 302 -30.12 1.02 -31.23
N THR A 303 -31.32 1.57 -31.06
CA THR A 303 -31.59 3.02 -31.15
C THR A 303 -30.86 3.78 -30.06
N VAL A 304 -30.79 3.27 -28.83
CA VAL A 304 -30.04 3.91 -27.74
C VAL A 304 -28.55 4.02 -28.07
N PHE A 305 -27.95 2.98 -28.63
CA PHE A 305 -26.54 2.97 -29.01
C PHE A 305 -26.24 3.61 -30.37
N SER A 306 -27.26 3.99 -31.14
CA SER A 306 -27.07 4.69 -32.41
C SER A 306 -26.94 6.21 -32.21
N ASP A 307 -27.29 6.71 -31.04
CA ASP A 307 -27.19 8.12 -30.68
C ASP A 307 -25.94 8.39 -29.84
N PRO A 308 -24.83 8.88 -30.42
CA PRO A 308 -23.59 9.12 -29.70
C PRO A 308 -23.66 10.34 -28.75
N SER A 309 -24.71 11.16 -28.81
CA SER A 309 -24.87 12.34 -27.97
C SER A 309 -25.26 12.01 -26.52
N ARG A 310 -25.75 10.80 -26.28
CA ARG A 310 -26.16 10.36 -24.94
C ARG A 310 -24.96 10.04 -24.05
N GLY A 311 -24.90 10.68 -22.89
CA GLY A 311 -23.94 10.38 -21.84
C GLY A 311 -24.16 9.00 -21.17
N LYS A 312 -23.27 8.62 -20.27
CA LYS A 312 -23.34 7.34 -19.54
C LYS A 312 -24.66 7.15 -18.80
N PHE A 313 -25.10 8.17 -18.06
CA PHE A 313 -26.31 8.11 -17.23
C PHE A 313 -27.58 8.10 -18.10
N GLU A 314 -27.64 8.91 -19.15
CA GLU A 314 -28.76 8.94 -20.07
C GLU A 314 -28.97 7.62 -20.83
N ARG A 315 -27.87 6.98 -21.24
CA ARG A 315 -27.91 5.62 -21.80
C ARG A 315 -28.37 4.60 -20.75
N GLY A 316 -27.89 4.72 -19.51
CA GLY A 316 -28.27 3.86 -18.40
C GLY A 316 -29.79 3.93 -18.14
N GLU A 317 -30.36 5.13 -18.01
CA GLU A 317 -31.76 5.36 -17.78
C GLU A 317 -32.65 4.86 -18.96
N ALA A 318 -32.21 5.11 -20.19
CA ALA A 318 -32.92 4.60 -21.37
C ALA A 318 -32.96 3.06 -21.39
N LEU A 319 -31.87 2.39 -21.04
CA LEU A 319 -31.79 0.93 -20.98
C LEU A 319 -32.62 0.36 -19.82
N GLU A 320 -32.62 1.03 -18.67
CA GLU A 320 -33.45 0.63 -17.52
C GLU A 320 -34.93 0.75 -17.84
N ASN A 321 -35.36 1.82 -18.52
CA ASN A 321 -36.74 2.00 -18.97
C ASN A 321 -37.17 0.90 -19.99
N ILE A 322 -36.26 0.48 -20.90
CA ILE A 322 -36.50 -0.65 -21.78
C ILE A 322 -36.67 -1.94 -20.97
N GLY A 323 -35.83 -2.17 -19.94
CA GLY A 323 -35.93 -3.32 -19.04
C GLY A 323 -37.31 -3.36 -18.33
N LYS A 324 -37.72 -2.24 -17.74
CA LYS A 324 -39.06 -2.11 -17.07
C LYS A 324 -40.24 -2.35 -18.01
N ASP A 325 -40.13 -1.91 -19.27
CA ASP A 325 -41.23 -2.13 -20.23
C ASP A 325 -41.30 -3.61 -20.67
N VAL A 326 -40.16 -4.27 -20.79
CA VAL A 326 -40.12 -5.73 -21.03
C VAL A 326 -40.65 -6.49 -19.81
N GLU A 327 -40.32 -6.08 -18.60
CA GLU A 327 -40.80 -6.68 -17.34
C GLU A 327 -42.34 -6.63 -17.28
N LYS A 328 -42.98 -5.47 -17.59
CA LYS A 328 -44.43 -5.33 -17.63
C LYS A 328 -45.10 -6.32 -18.58
N VAL A 329 -44.53 -6.58 -19.77
CA VAL A 329 -45.06 -7.54 -20.72
C VAL A 329 -45.06 -8.95 -20.12
N PHE A 330 -44.04 -9.33 -19.41
CA PHE A 330 -43.94 -10.65 -18.74
C PHE A 330 -44.87 -10.73 -17.49
N GLU A 331 -45.07 -9.60 -16.78
CA GLU A 331 -46.04 -9.51 -15.70
C GLU A 331 -47.49 -9.68 -16.21
N GLU A 332 -47.85 -9.04 -17.32
CA GLU A 332 -49.15 -9.15 -17.97
C GLU A 332 -49.44 -10.56 -18.48
N GLU A 333 -48.42 -11.30 -18.93
CA GLU A 333 -48.53 -12.69 -19.33
C GLU A 333 -48.54 -13.69 -18.14
N GLY A 334 -48.19 -13.25 -16.94
CA GLY A 334 -48.17 -14.06 -15.74
C GLY A 334 -47.03 -15.07 -15.64
N ASP A 335 -45.93 -14.88 -16.39
CA ASP A 335 -44.74 -15.75 -16.39
C ASP A 335 -43.78 -15.37 -15.25
N GLN A 336 -44.17 -15.76 -14.04
CA GLN A 336 -43.39 -15.49 -12.81
C GLN A 336 -42.03 -16.19 -12.75
N GLU A 337 -41.86 -17.30 -13.46
CA GLU A 337 -40.59 -18.05 -13.51
C GLU A 337 -39.53 -17.26 -14.28
N SER A 338 -39.93 -16.66 -15.42
CA SER A 338 -39.05 -15.85 -16.25
C SER A 338 -38.73 -14.49 -15.65
N LEU A 339 -39.60 -13.89 -14.83
CA LEU A 339 -39.37 -12.57 -14.22
C LEU A 339 -38.07 -12.53 -13.37
N SER A 340 -37.80 -13.60 -12.62
CA SER A 340 -36.61 -13.64 -11.76
C SER A 340 -35.27 -13.65 -12.55
N ILE A 341 -35.27 -14.11 -13.78
CA ILE A 341 -34.08 -14.23 -14.66
C ILE A 341 -34.09 -13.20 -15.81
N LEU A 342 -35.15 -12.41 -15.92
CA LEU A 342 -35.36 -11.43 -16.99
C LEU A 342 -34.25 -10.35 -17.09
N PRO A 343 -33.74 -9.74 -15.99
CA PRO A 343 -32.66 -8.78 -16.06
C PRO A 343 -31.42 -9.36 -16.75
N LYS A 344 -31.10 -10.63 -16.50
CA LYS A 344 -30.00 -11.34 -17.13
C LYS A 344 -30.25 -11.62 -18.62
N ALA A 345 -31.49 -11.91 -19.00
CA ALA A 345 -31.86 -12.09 -20.40
C ALA A 345 -31.73 -10.79 -21.20
N VAL A 346 -32.23 -9.67 -20.64
CA VAL A 346 -32.07 -8.32 -21.22
C VAL A 346 -30.60 -7.93 -21.37
N ASP A 347 -29.77 -8.20 -20.35
CA ASP A 347 -28.32 -7.95 -20.42
C ASP A 347 -27.64 -8.82 -21.51
N THR A 348 -28.05 -10.06 -21.66
CA THR A 348 -27.54 -10.98 -22.68
C THR A 348 -27.87 -10.46 -24.11
N VAL A 349 -29.12 -9.98 -24.33
CA VAL A 349 -29.55 -9.38 -25.59
C VAL A 349 -28.80 -8.10 -25.85
N ARG A 350 -28.66 -7.21 -24.86
CA ARG A 350 -27.84 -6.00 -24.93
C ARG A 350 -26.40 -6.30 -25.34
N LYS A 351 -25.78 -7.29 -24.67
CA LYS A 351 -24.42 -7.74 -24.98
C LYS A 351 -24.30 -8.20 -26.43
N LYS A 352 -25.24 -9.02 -26.91
CA LYS A 352 -25.26 -9.51 -28.29
C LYS A 352 -25.36 -8.37 -29.33
N ILE A 353 -26.24 -7.38 -29.10
CA ILE A 353 -26.45 -6.26 -30.01
C ILE A 353 -25.21 -5.37 -30.08
N VAL A 354 -24.67 -4.96 -28.95
CA VAL A 354 -23.48 -4.07 -28.90
C VAL A 354 -22.27 -4.77 -29.54
N ARG A 355 -22.04 -6.05 -29.23
CA ARG A 355 -20.94 -6.82 -29.81
C ARG A 355 -21.09 -6.96 -31.34
N SER A 356 -22.29 -7.30 -31.83
CA SER A 356 -22.56 -7.38 -33.27
C SER A 356 -22.31 -6.04 -33.96
N ARG A 357 -22.72 -4.90 -33.33
CA ARG A 357 -22.49 -3.55 -33.85
C ARG A 357 -20.99 -3.22 -33.94
N MET A 358 -20.19 -3.59 -32.93
CA MET A 358 -18.74 -3.38 -32.93
C MET A 358 -18.05 -4.24 -34.00
N ILE A 359 -18.44 -5.50 -34.14
CA ILE A 359 -17.80 -6.43 -35.08
C ILE A 359 -18.13 -6.08 -36.52
N SER A 360 -19.42 -5.91 -36.83
CA SER A 360 -19.87 -5.66 -38.20
C SER A 360 -19.69 -4.23 -38.68
N GLY A 361 -19.94 -3.23 -37.84
CA GLY A 361 -19.91 -1.82 -38.19
C GLY A 361 -18.68 -1.06 -37.74
N GLY A 362 -17.90 -1.59 -36.78
CA GLY A 362 -16.77 -0.88 -36.18
C GLY A 362 -17.16 0.32 -35.32
N PHE A 363 -18.45 0.40 -34.93
CA PHE A 363 -18.97 1.53 -34.13
C PHE A 363 -18.96 1.21 -32.64
N ARG A 364 -18.37 2.09 -31.85
CA ARG A 364 -18.33 2.02 -30.38
C ARG A 364 -19.61 2.61 -29.77
N VAL A 365 -19.80 2.36 -28.49
CA VAL A 365 -20.99 2.82 -27.75
C VAL A 365 -21.07 4.34 -27.59
N ASP A 366 -19.96 5.05 -27.70
CA ASP A 366 -19.84 6.51 -27.64
C ASP A 366 -19.56 7.17 -29.01
N GLY A 367 -19.57 6.37 -30.08
CA GLY A 367 -19.36 6.85 -31.45
C GLY A 367 -17.91 7.02 -31.89
N ARG A 368 -16.92 6.78 -31.00
CA ARG A 368 -15.49 6.82 -31.36
C ARG A 368 -15.10 5.68 -32.30
N HIS A 369 -13.99 5.86 -33.02
CA HIS A 369 -13.33 4.79 -33.74
C HIS A 369 -12.66 3.79 -32.79
N LEU A 370 -12.35 2.58 -33.28
CA LEU A 370 -11.82 1.49 -32.43
C LEU A 370 -10.45 1.81 -31.78
N ASP A 371 -9.64 2.63 -32.43
CA ASP A 371 -8.29 3.02 -32.01
C ASP A 371 -8.23 4.41 -31.33
N GLU A 372 -9.35 5.09 -31.18
CA GLU A 372 -9.43 6.45 -30.67
C GLU A 372 -9.44 6.50 -29.15
N VAL A 373 -8.63 7.43 -28.59
CA VAL A 373 -8.55 7.73 -27.16
C VAL A 373 -9.57 8.81 -26.80
N ARG A 374 -10.20 8.70 -25.64
CA ARG A 374 -11.12 9.71 -25.09
C ARG A 374 -10.41 11.06 -24.92
N PRO A 375 -11.12 12.19 -24.94
CA PRO A 375 -10.58 13.50 -24.63
C PRO A 375 -9.84 13.51 -23.30
N ILE A 376 -8.65 14.12 -23.26
CA ILE A 376 -7.77 14.15 -22.09
C ILE A 376 -7.76 15.53 -21.49
N TYR A 377 -7.88 15.63 -20.16
CA TYR A 377 -7.65 16.83 -19.38
C TYR A 377 -6.58 16.55 -18.32
N CYS A 378 -5.59 17.44 -18.26
CA CYS A 378 -4.47 17.38 -17.32
C CYS A 378 -4.37 18.70 -16.57
N GLU A 379 -4.22 18.64 -15.25
CA GLU A 379 -3.96 19.80 -14.40
C GLU A 379 -3.00 19.42 -13.28
N SER A 380 -1.86 20.11 -13.24
CA SER A 380 -0.84 19.92 -12.20
C SER A 380 -0.96 21.03 -11.14
N HIS A 381 -0.49 20.77 -9.92
CA HIS A 381 -0.52 21.74 -8.81
C HIS A 381 -1.92 22.19 -8.37
N TYR A 382 -2.89 21.31 -8.48
CA TYR A 382 -4.27 21.61 -8.10
C TYR A 382 -4.43 21.96 -6.61
N LEU A 383 -3.63 21.32 -5.74
CA LEU A 383 -3.62 21.59 -4.29
C LEU A 383 -2.24 22.12 -3.85
N PRO A 384 -2.01 23.46 -3.89
CA PRO A 384 -0.69 24.05 -3.64
C PRO A 384 -0.13 23.85 -2.24
N ALA A 385 -0.96 23.47 -1.26
CA ALA A 385 -0.54 23.21 0.12
C ALA A 385 0.13 21.82 0.29
N LEU A 386 0.02 20.94 -0.69
CA LEU A 386 0.58 19.58 -0.68
C LEU A 386 1.98 19.57 -1.30
N HIS A 387 2.71 18.46 -1.12
CA HIS A 387 4.02 18.31 -1.75
C HIS A 387 3.91 18.23 -3.27
N GLY A 388 2.87 17.59 -3.79
CA GLY A 388 2.51 17.54 -5.19
C GLY A 388 1.06 17.06 -5.36
N SER A 389 0.40 17.51 -6.42
CA SER A 389 -0.98 17.14 -6.74
C SER A 389 -1.27 17.30 -8.22
N ALA A 390 -2.09 16.41 -8.76
CA ALA A 390 -2.55 16.48 -10.13
C ALA A 390 -3.96 15.91 -10.28
N ILE A 391 -4.73 16.50 -11.18
CA ILE A 391 -5.96 15.96 -11.72
C ILE A 391 -5.66 15.41 -13.12
N PHE A 392 -6.09 14.19 -13.37
CA PHE A 392 -6.08 13.60 -14.69
C PHE A 392 -7.47 13.11 -15.04
N SER A 393 -7.99 13.53 -16.19
CA SER A 393 -9.26 13.06 -16.70
C SER A 393 -9.11 12.50 -18.12
N ARG A 394 -9.89 11.47 -18.40
CA ARG A 394 -9.98 10.86 -19.73
C ARG A 394 -11.45 10.52 -19.99
N GLY A 395 -12.12 11.35 -20.82
CA GLY A 395 -13.56 11.42 -20.85
C GLY A 395 -14.13 11.67 -19.45
N ASP A 396 -15.15 10.93 -19.07
CA ASP A 396 -15.79 11.03 -17.75
C ASP A 396 -15.01 10.35 -16.62
N THR A 397 -13.90 9.66 -16.93
CA THR A 397 -13.05 9.08 -15.89
C THR A 397 -12.07 10.12 -15.36
N GLN A 398 -12.15 10.43 -14.07
CA GLN A 398 -11.31 11.42 -13.39
C GLN A 398 -10.66 10.86 -12.13
N VAL A 399 -9.40 11.22 -11.90
CA VAL A 399 -8.64 10.90 -10.68
C VAL A 399 -7.94 12.13 -10.13
N LEU A 400 -7.90 12.23 -8.81
CA LEU A 400 -7.08 13.18 -8.06
C LEU A 400 -5.92 12.42 -7.41
N CYS A 401 -4.70 12.73 -7.81
CA CYS A 401 -3.50 12.15 -7.25
C CYS A 401 -2.77 13.18 -6.38
N THR A 402 -2.38 12.77 -5.17
CA THR A 402 -1.65 13.62 -4.22
C THR A 402 -0.41 12.91 -3.72
N ILE A 403 0.67 13.69 -3.53
CA ILE A 403 1.96 13.19 -3.07
C ILE A 403 2.24 13.62 -1.65
N THR A 404 2.70 12.68 -0.84
CA THR A 404 3.23 12.94 0.48
C THR A 404 4.65 12.41 0.57
N LEU A 405 5.60 13.30 0.85
CA LEU A 405 6.99 12.93 1.11
C LEU A 405 7.20 12.71 2.60
N GLY A 406 7.91 11.67 2.95
CA GLY A 406 8.23 11.31 4.32
C GLY A 406 9.70 10.96 4.49
N ALA A 407 10.12 10.78 5.74
CA ALA A 407 11.44 10.27 6.08
C ALA A 407 11.58 8.78 5.72
N PRO A 408 12.81 8.25 5.60
CA PRO A 408 13.05 6.80 5.45
C PRO A 408 12.39 5.94 6.55
N GLY A 409 12.32 6.46 7.78
CA GLY A 409 11.63 5.80 8.90
C GLY A 409 10.11 5.70 8.76
N ASN A 410 9.49 6.39 7.78
CA ASN A 410 8.07 6.25 7.44
C ASN A 410 7.80 5.14 6.43
N ALA A 411 8.84 4.40 6.00
CA ALA A 411 8.69 3.26 5.11
C ALA A 411 7.72 2.22 5.68
N GLN A 412 6.92 1.61 4.83
CA GLN A 412 6.01 0.53 5.20
C GLN A 412 6.82 -0.72 5.54
N SER A 413 6.62 -1.27 6.73
CA SER A 413 7.17 -2.58 7.10
C SER A 413 6.32 -3.69 6.45
N LEU A 414 6.97 -4.61 5.77
CA LEU A 414 6.33 -5.75 5.11
C LEU A 414 6.61 -7.02 5.93
N ASP A 415 5.56 -7.61 6.49
CA ASP A 415 5.62 -8.89 7.20
C ASP A 415 5.43 -10.07 6.21
N SER A 416 6.20 -10.10 5.13
CA SER A 416 6.15 -11.17 4.13
C SER A 416 7.23 -12.21 4.40
N ILE A 417 6.98 -13.47 3.98
CA ILE A 417 7.98 -14.54 4.03
C ILE A 417 9.02 -14.44 2.90
N VAL A 418 8.78 -13.61 1.90
CA VAL A 418 9.69 -13.35 0.77
C VAL A 418 9.64 -11.88 0.39
N GLY A 419 10.77 -11.38 -0.13
CA GLY A 419 10.89 -10.01 -0.61
C GLY A 419 11.48 -9.04 0.41
N PRO A 420 11.54 -7.75 0.09
CA PRO A 420 12.18 -6.75 0.95
C PRO A 420 11.37 -6.53 2.23
N PRO A 421 12.02 -6.31 3.39
CA PRO A 421 11.33 -6.10 4.66
C PRO A 421 10.67 -4.73 4.78
N LYS A 422 11.07 -3.76 3.95
CA LYS A 422 10.56 -2.39 3.95
C LYS A 422 10.28 -1.91 2.52
N LYS A 423 9.29 -1.04 2.39
CA LYS A 423 8.87 -0.43 1.13
C LYS A 423 8.78 1.08 1.31
N ARG A 424 9.53 1.86 0.52
CA ARG A 424 9.58 3.32 0.59
C ARG A 424 8.66 4.01 -0.41
N PHE A 425 8.38 3.37 -1.53
CA PHE A 425 7.43 3.86 -2.52
C PHE A 425 6.12 3.12 -2.39
N MET A 426 5.00 3.82 -2.25
CA MET A 426 3.68 3.22 -2.10
C MET A 426 2.60 4.04 -2.79
N LEU A 427 1.65 3.35 -3.43
CA LEU A 427 0.49 3.95 -4.04
C LEU A 427 -0.79 3.37 -3.45
N HIS A 428 -1.57 4.21 -2.78
CA HIS A 428 -2.86 3.87 -2.23
C HIS A 428 -3.97 4.38 -3.15
N TYR A 429 -4.72 3.44 -3.69
CA TYR A 429 -5.85 3.68 -4.58
C TYR A 429 -7.16 3.57 -3.82
N THR A 430 -8.06 4.50 -4.05
CA THR A 430 -9.37 4.55 -3.41
C THR A 430 -10.45 4.73 -4.47
N PHE A 431 -11.51 3.91 -4.38
CA PHE A 431 -12.67 3.94 -5.26
C PHE A 431 -13.94 4.21 -4.45
N PRO A 432 -14.31 5.48 -4.19
CA PRO A 432 -15.50 5.82 -3.41
C PRO A 432 -16.79 5.54 -4.20
N PRO A 433 -17.90 5.19 -3.54
CA PRO A 433 -19.16 4.93 -4.23
C PRO A 433 -19.69 6.10 -5.07
N PHE A 434 -19.44 7.33 -4.66
CA PHE A 434 -19.90 8.53 -5.38
C PHE A 434 -19.31 8.64 -6.79
N CYS A 435 -18.17 7.97 -7.09
CA CYS A 435 -17.57 8.05 -8.43
C CYS A 435 -18.37 7.28 -9.50
N THR A 436 -19.34 6.47 -9.10
CA THR A 436 -20.29 5.76 -9.96
C THR A 436 -21.74 6.15 -9.69
N ASP A 437 -21.99 7.22 -8.91
CA ASP A 437 -23.30 7.67 -8.46
C ASP A 437 -24.03 6.63 -7.59
N GLU A 438 -23.27 5.88 -6.78
CA GLU A 438 -23.80 4.86 -5.89
C GLU A 438 -23.74 5.30 -4.43
N VAL A 439 -24.70 4.84 -3.63
CA VAL A 439 -24.70 4.94 -2.17
C VAL A 439 -24.21 3.63 -1.58
N GLY A 440 -23.04 3.63 -0.97
CA GLY A 440 -22.44 2.41 -0.45
C GLY A 440 -21.73 2.61 0.90
N LYS A 441 -21.62 1.52 1.68
CA LYS A 441 -20.79 1.48 2.89
C LYS A 441 -19.35 1.19 2.51
N ARG A 442 -18.41 1.97 3.01
CA ARG A 442 -16.97 1.71 2.84
C ARG A 442 -16.56 0.57 3.79
N LEU A 443 -16.42 -0.62 3.26
CA LEU A 443 -16.06 -1.84 4.00
C LEU A 443 -14.56 -2.13 3.82
N GLY A 444 -13.71 -1.63 4.71
CA GLY A 444 -12.31 -2.08 4.84
C GLY A 444 -11.50 -2.17 3.53
N LEU A 445 -10.46 -3.00 3.56
CA LEU A 445 -9.55 -3.21 2.42
C LEU A 445 -10.22 -4.11 1.37
N ASN A 446 -10.31 -3.61 0.13
CA ASN A 446 -10.95 -4.32 -0.98
C ASN A 446 -9.88 -4.91 -1.92
N ARG A 447 -10.02 -6.19 -2.31
CA ARG A 447 -9.11 -6.86 -3.27
C ARG A 447 -8.94 -6.10 -4.59
N ARG A 448 -10.00 -5.44 -5.08
CA ARG A 448 -9.96 -4.65 -6.32
C ARG A 448 -9.13 -3.39 -6.14
N GLU A 449 -9.32 -2.65 -5.03
CA GLU A 449 -8.57 -1.44 -4.73
C GLU A 449 -7.08 -1.73 -4.57
N VAL A 450 -6.74 -2.78 -3.81
CA VAL A 450 -5.34 -3.23 -3.65
C VAL A 450 -4.73 -3.60 -5.01
N GLY A 451 -5.44 -4.38 -5.83
CA GLY A 451 -4.96 -4.80 -7.15
C GLY A 451 -4.73 -3.63 -8.11
N HIS A 452 -5.63 -2.65 -8.14
CA HIS A 452 -5.49 -1.45 -8.97
C HIS A 452 -4.35 -0.54 -8.48
N GLY A 453 -4.24 -0.35 -7.16
CA GLY A 453 -3.16 0.42 -6.56
C GLY A 453 -1.79 -0.19 -6.86
N THR A 454 -1.64 -1.50 -6.66
CA THR A 454 -0.39 -2.22 -6.93
C THR A 454 0.02 -2.17 -8.41
N LEU A 455 -0.93 -2.26 -9.35
CA LEU A 455 -0.61 -2.12 -10.76
C LEU A 455 -0.06 -0.72 -11.10
N ALA A 456 -0.70 0.32 -10.59
CA ALA A 456 -0.23 1.69 -10.77
C ALA A 456 1.12 1.94 -10.07
N GLU A 457 1.32 1.36 -8.89
CA GLU A 457 2.59 1.41 -8.17
C GLU A 457 3.72 0.75 -8.95
N LYS A 458 3.53 -0.49 -9.44
CA LYS A 458 4.51 -1.20 -10.28
C LYS A 458 4.89 -0.37 -11.52
N ALA A 459 3.89 0.28 -12.14
CA ALA A 459 4.10 1.09 -13.33
C ALA A 459 5.00 2.32 -13.06
N LEU A 460 4.79 3.00 -11.95
CA LEU A 460 5.52 4.22 -11.58
C LEU A 460 6.87 3.93 -10.92
N LEU A 461 7.01 2.80 -10.21
CA LEU A 461 8.25 2.40 -9.55
C LEU A 461 9.42 2.29 -10.55
N ALA A 462 9.14 1.90 -11.78
CA ALA A 462 10.15 1.72 -12.83
C ALA A 462 10.92 3.00 -13.19
N VAL A 463 10.32 4.17 -12.99
CA VAL A 463 10.88 5.49 -13.34
C VAL A 463 11.31 6.31 -12.13
N MET A 464 11.14 5.75 -10.93
CA MET A 464 11.59 6.41 -9.69
C MET A 464 13.12 6.45 -9.62
N PRO A 465 13.68 7.53 -9.07
CA PRO A 465 15.12 7.60 -8.82
C PRO A 465 15.54 6.53 -7.80
N PRO A 466 16.82 6.08 -7.84
CA PRO A 466 17.38 5.19 -6.83
C PRO A 466 17.25 5.76 -5.41
N GLU A 467 17.14 4.89 -4.42
CA GLU A 467 17.00 5.30 -3.01
C GLU A 467 18.19 6.09 -2.48
N GLU A 468 19.36 5.88 -3.08
CA GLU A 468 20.61 6.59 -2.74
C GLU A 468 20.54 8.06 -3.19
N ASP A 469 19.95 8.32 -4.36
CA ASP A 469 19.82 9.67 -4.92
C ASP A 469 18.61 10.43 -4.37
N TYR A 470 17.55 9.69 -4.01
CA TYR A 470 16.31 10.27 -3.49
C TYR A 470 15.83 9.52 -2.24
N PRO A 471 16.39 9.81 -1.05
CA PRO A 471 16.19 9.03 0.16
C PRO A 471 14.86 9.27 0.89
N TYR A 472 13.84 9.78 0.20
CA TYR A 472 12.52 10.01 0.77
C TYR A 472 11.64 8.77 0.70
N THR A 473 10.73 8.63 1.66
CA THR A 473 9.57 7.76 1.51
C THR A 473 8.51 8.51 0.75
N VAL A 474 8.02 7.94 -0.34
CA VAL A 474 7.03 8.56 -1.23
C VAL A 474 5.72 7.81 -1.15
N ARG A 475 4.65 8.53 -0.79
CA ARG A 475 3.30 8.00 -0.81
C ARG A 475 2.45 8.75 -1.83
N ILE A 476 1.90 8.02 -2.78
CA ILE A 476 0.84 8.50 -3.67
C ILE A 476 -0.51 8.11 -3.07
N ASN A 477 -1.43 9.04 -2.99
CA ASN A 477 -2.83 8.76 -2.74
C ASN A 477 -3.61 9.11 -4.00
N SER A 478 -4.19 8.10 -4.66
CA SER A 478 -5.01 8.26 -5.85
C SER A 478 -6.48 8.04 -5.51
N GLU A 479 -7.28 9.07 -5.62
CA GLU A 479 -8.71 9.04 -5.38
C GLU A 479 -9.46 9.15 -6.70
N VAL A 480 -10.35 8.21 -6.96
CA VAL A 480 -11.22 8.25 -8.13
C VAL A 480 -12.36 9.22 -7.87
N MET A 481 -12.46 10.28 -8.68
CA MET A 481 -13.51 11.30 -8.58
C MET A 481 -14.72 10.96 -9.43
N ALA A 482 -14.48 10.37 -10.63
CA ALA A 482 -15.54 9.87 -11.50
C ALA A 482 -15.03 8.67 -12.28
N SER A 483 -15.89 7.70 -12.61
CA SER A 483 -15.51 6.47 -13.29
C SER A 483 -16.44 6.12 -14.46
N ASP A 484 -15.83 6.08 -15.65
CA ASP A 484 -16.38 5.40 -16.82
C ASP A 484 -15.32 4.49 -17.48
N GLY A 485 -14.72 3.63 -16.64
CA GLY A 485 -13.74 2.62 -17.05
C GLY A 485 -12.27 3.04 -16.91
N SER A 486 -11.41 2.05 -16.66
CA SER A 486 -9.93 2.15 -16.61
C SER A 486 -9.37 3.20 -15.63
N THR A 487 -9.91 3.29 -14.43
CA THR A 487 -9.47 4.22 -13.39
C THR A 487 -8.05 3.94 -12.89
N SER A 488 -7.60 2.67 -12.89
CA SER A 488 -6.22 2.30 -12.51
C SER A 488 -5.19 2.89 -13.48
N MET A 489 -5.50 2.95 -14.78
CA MET A 489 -4.62 3.54 -15.78
C MET A 489 -4.65 5.07 -15.74
N ALA A 490 -5.79 5.67 -15.40
CA ALA A 490 -5.86 7.09 -15.07
C ALA A 490 -5.00 7.43 -13.84
N SER A 491 -4.99 6.56 -12.81
CA SER A 491 -4.12 6.72 -11.62
C SER A 491 -2.63 6.68 -11.94
N VAL A 492 -2.22 5.91 -12.95
CA VAL A 492 -0.83 5.93 -13.45
C VAL A 492 -0.48 7.31 -14.02
N CYS A 493 -1.35 7.85 -14.89
CA CYS A 493 -1.13 9.15 -15.52
C CYS A 493 -1.12 10.28 -14.48
N GLY A 494 -2.15 10.38 -13.64
CA GLY A 494 -2.25 11.39 -12.59
C GLY A 494 -1.13 11.26 -11.55
N GLY A 495 -0.75 10.03 -11.18
CA GLY A 495 0.38 9.76 -10.28
C GLY A 495 1.72 10.21 -10.86
N SER A 496 1.97 9.97 -12.16
CA SER A 496 3.17 10.43 -12.85
C SER A 496 3.28 11.96 -12.85
N MET A 497 2.18 12.66 -13.14
CA MET A 497 2.14 14.12 -13.11
C MET A 497 2.33 14.68 -11.68
N ALA A 498 1.64 14.09 -10.70
CA ALA A 498 1.76 14.51 -9.30
C ALA A 498 3.17 14.31 -8.73
N LEU A 499 3.89 13.24 -9.14
CA LEU A 499 5.29 13.01 -8.77
C LEU A 499 6.20 14.12 -9.34
N MET A 500 6.01 14.53 -10.60
CA MET A 500 6.76 15.64 -11.18
C MET A 500 6.39 16.98 -10.53
N ASP A 501 5.12 17.20 -10.19
CA ASP A 501 4.70 18.38 -9.42
C ASP A 501 5.33 18.43 -8.03
N ALA A 502 5.55 17.25 -7.42
CA ALA A 502 6.29 17.13 -6.17
C ALA A 502 7.82 17.36 -6.31
N GLY A 503 8.31 17.66 -7.50
CA GLY A 503 9.74 17.89 -7.76
C GLY A 503 10.61 16.64 -7.68
N ILE A 504 10.01 15.45 -7.80
CA ILE A 504 10.74 14.18 -7.82
C ILE A 504 11.39 14.02 -9.20
N PRO A 505 12.71 13.77 -9.28
CA PRO A 505 13.40 13.64 -10.56
C PRO A 505 13.11 12.29 -11.23
N LEU A 506 11.88 12.14 -11.76
CA LEU A 506 11.53 10.96 -12.55
C LEU A 506 12.39 10.88 -13.82
N GLN A 507 12.71 9.66 -14.23
CA GLN A 507 13.45 9.41 -15.48
C GLN A 507 12.61 9.78 -16.71
N ALA A 508 11.30 9.51 -16.69
CA ALA A 508 10.34 9.82 -17.73
C ALA A 508 8.90 9.80 -17.18
N HIS A 509 7.97 10.40 -17.90
CA HIS A 509 6.54 10.20 -17.64
C HIS A 509 6.11 8.77 -17.96
N VAL A 510 5.15 8.28 -17.19
CA VAL A 510 4.46 7.00 -17.43
C VAL A 510 3.00 7.29 -17.71
N ALA A 511 2.50 6.80 -18.82
CA ALA A 511 1.08 6.81 -19.14
C ALA A 511 0.51 5.41 -19.18
N GLY A 512 -0.76 5.28 -18.80
CA GLY A 512 -1.50 4.02 -18.79
C GLY A 512 -2.74 4.06 -19.68
N VAL A 513 -3.00 2.95 -20.37
CA VAL A 513 -4.19 2.76 -21.21
C VAL A 513 -4.73 1.36 -21.04
N SER A 514 -6.02 1.14 -21.26
CA SER A 514 -6.63 -0.19 -21.37
C SER A 514 -7.08 -0.46 -22.80
N VAL A 515 -6.90 -1.70 -23.22
CA VAL A 515 -7.29 -2.20 -24.54
C VAL A 515 -8.22 -3.37 -24.33
N GLY A 516 -9.38 -3.33 -24.98
CA GLY A 516 -10.38 -4.38 -24.95
C GLY A 516 -10.36 -5.25 -26.18
N LEU A 517 -11.08 -6.36 -26.11
CA LEU A 517 -11.31 -7.28 -27.20
C LEU A 517 -12.78 -7.65 -27.26
N VAL A 518 -13.34 -7.65 -28.43
CA VAL A 518 -14.67 -8.19 -28.71
C VAL A 518 -14.50 -9.25 -29.82
N THR A 519 -14.93 -10.49 -29.50
CA THR A 519 -14.78 -11.64 -30.41
C THR A 519 -16.14 -12.12 -30.91
N ASP A 520 -16.22 -12.58 -32.14
CA ASP A 520 -17.29 -13.44 -32.64
C ASP A 520 -16.80 -14.90 -32.61
N VAL A 521 -17.46 -15.70 -31.80
CA VAL A 521 -17.07 -17.10 -31.55
C VAL A 521 -18.11 -18.02 -32.12
N ASP A 522 -17.67 -19.01 -32.87
CA ASP A 522 -18.55 -20.08 -33.35
C ASP A 522 -19.14 -20.87 -32.17
N PRO A 523 -20.47 -20.91 -32.01
CA PRO A 523 -21.09 -21.64 -30.91
C PRO A 523 -20.80 -23.15 -30.89
N LEU A 524 -20.45 -23.74 -32.06
CA LEU A 524 -20.21 -25.18 -32.20
C LEU A 524 -18.75 -25.55 -32.00
N SER A 525 -17.81 -24.82 -32.60
CA SER A 525 -16.38 -25.13 -32.54
C SER A 525 -15.67 -24.42 -31.40
N GLY A 526 -16.24 -23.30 -30.88
CA GLY A 526 -15.58 -22.44 -29.90
C GLY A 526 -14.39 -21.66 -30.48
N GLU A 527 -14.26 -21.63 -31.82
CA GLU A 527 -13.21 -20.87 -32.49
C GLU A 527 -13.62 -19.43 -32.75
N ILE A 528 -12.66 -18.52 -32.72
CA ILE A 528 -12.87 -17.10 -33.01
C ILE A 528 -12.96 -16.92 -34.53
N LYS A 529 -14.15 -16.49 -35.03
CA LYS A 529 -14.40 -16.19 -36.44
C LYS A 529 -13.90 -14.81 -36.84
N ASP A 530 -14.21 -13.83 -36.02
CA ASP A 530 -13.82 -12.44 -36.23
C ASP A 530 -13.58 -11.76 -34.87
N TYR A 531 -12.81 -10.70 -34.83
CA TYR A 531 -12.57 -9.95 -33.60
C TYR A 531 -12.26 -8.49 -33.90
N ARG A 532 -12.48 -7.65 -32.89
CA ARG A 532 -12.07 -6.23 -32.91
C ARG A 532 -11.33 -5.91 -31.63
N ILE A 533 -10.19 -5.24 -31.79
CA ILE A 533 -9.42 -4.66 -30.67
C ILE A 533 -9.90 -3.23 -30.49
N VAL A 534 -10.22 -2.88 -29.24
CA VAL A 534 -10.81 -1.59 -28.87
C VAL A 534 -9.87 -0.87 -27.92
N THR A 535 -9.41 0.31 -28.30
CA THR A 535 -8.46 1.10 -27.53
C THR A 535 -9.18 2.03 -26.57
N ASP A 536 -8.66 2.18 -25.35
CA ASP A 536 -9.21 3.04 -24.29
C ASP A 536 -10.69 2.76 -24.01
N ILE A 537 -10.96 1.57 -23.45
CA ILE A 537 -12.30 1.05 -23.23
C ILE A 537 -13.06 1.80 -22.13
N LEU A 538 -14.35 1.96 -22.36
CA LEU A 538 -15.35 2.41 -21.37
C LEU A 538 -15.71 1.30 -20.40
N GLY A 539 -16.32 1.66 -19.27
CA GLY A 539 -16.81 0.69 -18.29
C GLY A 539 -17.83 -0.29 -18.89
N LEU A 540 -18.70 0.17 -19.76
CA LEU A 540 -19.64 -0.68 -20.47
C LEU A 540 -18.94 -1.63 -21.48
N GLU A 541 -17.93 -1.14 -22.18
CA GLU A 541 -17.13 -1.95 -23.11
C GLU A 541 -16.29 -3.01 -22.40
N ASP A 542 -15.75 -2.69 -21.20
CA ASP A 542 -15.15 -3.70 -20.32
C ASP A 542 -16.20 -4.75 -19.92
N HIS A 543 -17.40 -4.34 -19.46
CA HIS A 543 -18.45 -5.27 -19.06
C HIS A 543 -18.89 -6.22 -20.19
N LEU A 544 -19.06 -5.72 -21.39
CA LEU A 544 -19.55 -6.46 -22.57
C LEU A 544 -18.45 -7.18 -23.36
N GLY A 545 -17.19 -6.73 -23.23
CA GLY A 545 -16.03 -7.30 -23.93
C GLY A 545 -15.51 -8.61 -23.34
N ASP A 546 -14.50 -9.17 -23.97
CA ASP A 546 -13.88 -10.46 -23.62
C ASP A 546 -12.53 -10.29 -22.93
N MET A 547 -11.88 -9.14 -23.07
CA MET A 547 -10.56 -8.83 -22.55
C MET A 547 -10.53 -7.40 -22.00
N ASP A 548 -9.83 -7.20 -20.87
CA ASP A 548 -9.35 -5.92 -20.37
C ASP A 548 -7.83 -6.03 -20.20
N PHE A 549 -7.11 -5.47 -21.17
CA PHE A 549 -5.66 -5.47 -21.19
C PHE A 549 -5.13 -4.08 -20.82
N LYS A 550 -4.63 -3.95 -19.61
CA LYS A 550 -4.07 -2.72 -19.04
C LYS A 550 -2.57 -2.68 -19.30
N ILE A 551 -2.09 -1.61 -19.93
CA ILE A 551 -0.68 -1.41 -20.26
C ILE A 551 -0.25 -0.02 -19.83
N ALA A 552 0.83 0.06 -19.07
CA ALA A 552 1.47 1.29 -18.67
C ALA A 552 2.93 1.31 -19.14
N GLY A 553 3.46 2.48 -19.45
CA GLY A 553 4.85 2.62 -19.88
C GLY A 553 5.22 4.05 -20.21
N THR A 554 6.51 4.23 -20.51
CA THR A 554 7.12 5.46 -20.98
C THR A 554 7.08 5.52 -22.52
N ARG A 555 7.77 6.47 -23.12
CA ARG A 555 7.98 6.49 -24.58
C ARG A 555 8.84 5.32 -25.07
N ASN A 556 9.76 4.85 -24.22
CA ASN A 556 10.74 3.82 -24.57
C ASN A 556 10.20 2.40 -24.46
N GLY A 557 9.30 2.13 -23.53
CA GLY A 557 8.79 0.78 -23.32
C GLY A 557 7.74 0.65 -22.22
N VAL A 558 7.34 -0.59 -22.00
CA VAL A 558 6.34 -0.99 -21.00
C VAL A 558 6.97 -1.05 -19.62
N THR A 559 6.30 -0.51 -18.61
CA THR A 559 6.69 -0.59 -17.19
C THR A 559 5.82 -1.52 -16.37
N ALA A 560 4.53 -1.62 -16.71
CA ALA A 560 3.62 -2.60 -16.12
C ALA A 560 2.51 -2.99 -17.09
N SER A 561 2.02 -4.22 -16.96
CA SER A 561 0.90 -4.69 -17.77
C SER A 561 0.08 -5.74 -16.99
N GLN A 562 -1.22 -5.75 -17.22
CA GLN A 562 -2.13 -6.73 -16.64
C GLN A 562 -3.21 -7.12 -17.64
N LEU A 563 -3.34 -8.43 -17.92
CA LEU A 563 -4.37 -9.00 -18.76
C LEU A 563 -5.42 -9.71 -17.91
N ASP A 564 -6.67 -9.27 -18.00
CA ASP A 564 -7.85 -9.94 -17.47
C ASP A 564 -8.75 -10.38 -18.61
N ILE A 565 -9.22 -11.64 -18.62
CA ILE A 565 -10.08 -12.18 -19.68
C ILE A 565 -11.33 -12.85 -19.09
N LYS A 566 -12.38 -12.90 -19.88
CA LYS A 566 -13.65 -13.56 -19.52
C LYS A 566 -13.86 -14.92 -20.19
N PRO A 567 -13.46 -15.15 -21.48
CA PRO A 567 -13.54 -16.46 -22.12
C PRO A 567 -12.47 -17.42 -21.57
N ALA A 568 -12.60 -18.69 -21.92
CA ALA A 568 -11.67 -19.77 -21.54
C ALA A 568 -10.32 -19.70 -22.28
N GLY A 569 -9.80 -18.51 -22.51
CA GLY A 569 -8.51 -18.24 -23.13
C GLY A 569 -8.59 -17.50 -24.46
N ILE A 570 -7.53 -16.76 -24.77
CA ILE A 570 -7.36 -15.96 -25.99
C ILE A 570 -6.06 -16.37 -26.67
N PRO A 571 -6.01 -16.45 -28.02
CA PRO A 571 -4.77 -16.67 -28.74
C PRO A 571 -3.73 -15.59 -28.44
N LEU A 572 -2.47 -16.01 -28.27
CA LEU A 572 -1.38 -15.09 -27.88
C LEU A 572 -1.11 -14.01 -28.97
N ASP A 573 -1.35 -14.33 -30.21
CA ASP A 573 -1.11 -13.37 -31.33
C ASP A 573 -2.05 -12.15 -31.24
N ILE A 574 -3.31 -12.33 -30.82
CA ILE A 574 -4.26 -11.22 -30.59
C ILE A 574 -3.77 -10.33 -29.44
N VAL A 575 -3.20 -10.93 -28.40
CA VAL A 575 -2.62 -10.17 -27.27
C VAL A 575 -1.40 -9.36 -27.73
N CYS A 576 -0.56 -9.94 -28.61
CA CYS A 576 0.59 -9.23 -29.17
C CYS A 576 0.18 -8.04 -30.08
N GLU A 577 -0.92 -8.18 -30.82
CA GLU A 577 -1.50 -7.09 -31.61
C GLU A 577 -2.04 -5.95 -30.72
N ALA A 578 -2.69 -6.31 -29.63
CA ALA A 578 -3.21 -5.34 -28.66
C ALA A 578 -2.09 -4.50 -27.98
N LEU A 579 -0.87 -5.04 -27.84
CA LEU A 579 0.30 -4.30 -27.35
C LEU A 579 0.65 -3.11 -28.26
N GLU A 580 0.59 -3.28 -29.57
CA GLU A 580 0.94 -2.20 -30.51
C GLU A 580 -0.14 -1.09 -30.50
N ASN A 581 -1.41 -1.45 -30.38
CA ASN A 581 -2.49 -0.47 -30.24
C ASN A 581 -2.36 0.32 -28.92
N ALA A 582 -2.03 -0.37 -27.83
CA ALA A 582 -1.74 0.27 -26.55
C ALA A 582 -0.55 1.24 -26.63
N ARG A 583 0.51 0.86 -27.39
CA ARG A 583 1.67 1.74 -27.60
C ARG A 583 1.29 3.04 -28.29
N LYS A 584 0.49 2.97 -29.35
CA LYS A 584 0.04 4.17 -30.09
C LYS A 584 -0.75 5.12 -29.17
N ALA A 585 -1.71 4.58 -28.43
CA ALA A 585 -2.53 5.36 -27.48
C ALA A 585 -1.70 5.94 -26.33
N ARG A 586 -0.77 5.16 -25.78
CA ARG A 586 0.13 5.61 -24.72
C ARG A 586 0.95 6.82 -25.14
N LEU A 587 1.49 6.82 -26.35
CA LEU A 587 2.25 7.95 -26.90
C LEU A 587 1.38 9.22 -27.00
N GLN A 588 0.14 9.09 -27.47
CA GLN A 588 -0.80 10.21 -27.50
C GLN A 588 -1.11 10.78 -26.11
N ILE A 589 -1.30 9.91 -25.11
CA ILE A 589 -1.53 10.33 -23.73
C ILE A 589 -0.31 11.05 -23.17
N LEU A 590 0.90 10.53 -23.41
CA LEU A 590 2.15 11.17 -22.98
C LEU A 590 2.31 12.56 -23.59
N ASP A 591 1.95 12.76 -24.84
CA ASP A 591 1.99 14.08 -25.49
C ASP A 591 1.11 15.12 -24.78
N HIS A 592 -0.04 14.69 -24.23
CA HIS A 592 -0.91 15.58 -23.45
C HIS A 592 -0.35 15.86 -22.05
N MET A 593 0.18 14.85 -21.36
CA MET A 593 0.77 15.01 -20.04
C MET A 593 2.01 15.92 -20.08
N GLU A 594 2.87 15.77 -21.07
CA GLU A 594 4.09 16.58 -21.24
C GLU A 594 3.82 18.03 -21.62
N ARG A 595 2.67 18.36 -22.21
CA ARG A 595 2.24 19.75 -22.42
C ARG A 595 1.91 20.45 -21.12
N GLU A 596 1.36 19.73 -20.16
CA GLU A 596 1.01 20.27 -18.86
C GLU A 596 2.23 20.39 -17.96
N ILE A 597 3.00 19.33 -17.81
CA ILE A 597 4.23 19.31 -17.01
C ILE A 597 5.26 18.40 -17.69
N ASN A 598 6.39 18.95 -18.13
CA ASN A 598 7.44 18.24 -18.85
C ASN A 598 8.72 17.99 -18.03
N SER A 599 8.83 18.63 -16.88
CA SER A 599 9.99 18.51 -16.00
C SER A 599 9.59 18.64 -14.53
N PRO A 600 10.34 18.03 -13.61
CA PRO A 600 10.09 18.16 -12.19
C PRO A 600 10.08 19.61 -11.76
N ARG A 601 9.07 20.03 -11.01
CA ARG A 601 8.91 21.39 -10.52
C ARG A 601 10.01 21.72 -9.50
N ASN A 602 10.67 22.87 -9.66
CA ASN A 602 11.64 23.36 -8.69
C ASN A 602 10.95 23.75 -7.38
N GLN A 603 11.18 22.98 -6.33
CA GLN A 603 10.62 23.22 -5.00
C GLN A 603 11.44 24.29 -4.25
N ASN A 604 11.35 25.54 -4.65
CA ASN A 604 11.88 26.68 -3.89
C ASN A 604 10.86 27.23 -2.88
N GLY A 605 9.77 26.54 -2.66
CA GLY A 605 8.66 26.98 -1.79
C GLY A 605 8.90 26.73 -0.30
N THR A 606 8.10 27.44 0.52
CA THR A 606 8.10 27.35 2.00
C THR A 606 7.75 25.98 2.57
N ASN A 607 7.19 25.06 1.76
CA ASN A 607 6.73 23.72 2.16
C ASN A 607 7.61 22.59 1.61
N SER A 608 8.80 22.85 1.06
CA SER A 608 9.67 21.76 0.60
C SER A 608 10.29 21.03 1.78
N LEU A 609 9.90 19.77 1.96
CA LEU A 609 10.50 18.89 2.96
C LEU A 609 12.01 18.77 2.72
N ARG A 610 12.81 19.09 3.73
CA ARG A 610 14.28 18.97 3.70
C ARG A 610 14.70 17.78 4.54
N LEU A 611 15.63 17.00 4.01
CA LEU A 611 16.18 15.82 4.65
C LEU A 611 17.70 15.95 4.69
N ALA A 612 18.29 15.75 5.86
CA ALA A 612 19.74 15.66 6.05
C ALA A 612 20.07 14.35 6.78
N THR A 613 20.92 13.54 6.17
CA THR A 613 21.40 12.30 6.77
C THR A 613 22.85 12.48 7.20
N LEU A 614 23.10 12.34 8.50
CA LEU A 614 24.39 12.55 9.14
C LEU A 614 24.84 11.22 9.76
N LYS A 615 26.11 10.89 9.63
CA LYS A 615 26.69 9.68 10.24
C LYS A 615 27.40 10.05 11.54
N TYR A 616 27.06 9.34 12.60
CA TYR A 616 27.64 9.51 13.94
C TYR A 616 27.96 8.15 14.56
N THR A 617 28.76 8.17 15.60
CA THR A 617 28.99 6.97 16.42
C THR A 617 27.72 6.63 17.22
N ASN A 618 27.52 5.36 17.52
CA ASN A 618 26.35 4.91 18.29
C ASN A 618 26.26 5.53 19.69
N ASP A 619 27.40 5.89 20.29
CA ASP A 619 27.45 6.54 21.60
C ASP A 619 27.00 8.02 21.53
N ALA A 620 27.38 8.72 20.46
CA ALA A 620 26.91 10.06 20.17
C ALA A 620 25.39 10.08 19.93
N LEU A 621 24.90 9.11 19.19
CA LEU A 621 23.45 8.95 18.93
C LEU A 621 22.68 8.61 20.21
N ARG A 622 23.22 7.78 21.12
CA ARG A 622 22.62 7.51 22.42
C ARG A 622 22.54 8.76 23.27
N SER A 623 23.59 9.61 23.27
CA SER A 623 23.60 10.89 23.96
C SER A 623 22.53 11.84 23.41
N LEU A 624 22.34 11.87 22.09
CA LEU A 624 21.30 12.68 21.42
C LEU A 624 19.89 12.20 21.77
N ILE A 625 19.67 10.88 21.84
CA ILE A 625 18.38 10.31 22.22
C ILE A 625 18.07 10.67 23.68
N GLY A 626 19.07 10.60 24.56
CA GLY A 626 18.93 10.80 26.00
C GLY A 626 18.09 9.73 26.72
N PRO A 627 17.95 9.76 28.04
CA PRO A 627 17.15 8.83 28.81
C PRO A 627 15.71 8.79 28.31
N MET A 628 15.20 7.61 27.92
CA MET A 628 13.85 7.39 27.41
C MET A 628 13.45 8.28 26.21
N GLY A 629 14.41 8.81 25.46
CA GLY A 629 14.18 9.65 24.29
C GLY A 629 13.72 11.07 24.61
N VAL A 630 13.93 11.55 25.84
CA VAL A 630 13.48 12.89 26.28
C VAL A 630 14.19 13.99 25.52
N LEU A 631 15.50 13.85 25.30
CA LEU A 631 16.29 14.89 24.65
C LEU A 631 15.93 15.02 23.17
N LYS A 632 15.78 13.90 22.48
CA LYS A 632 15.28 13.85 21.10
C LYS A 632 13.93 14.57 20.98
N ARG A 633 12.94 14.24 21.84
CA ARG A 633 11.60 14.88 21.81
C ARG A 633 11.69 16.38 22.06
N LYS A 634 12.54 16.81 22.99
CA LYS A 634 12.75 18.23 23.28
C LYS A 634 13.29 18.99 22.05
N ILE A 635 14.24 18.40 21.31
CA ILE A 635 14.75 18.99 20.06
C ILE A 635 13.62 19.07 19.03
N GLU A 636 12.83 17.98 18.87
CA GLU A 636 11.72 17.95 17.93
C GLU A 636 10.63 18.99 18.25
N GLU A 637 10.32 19.20 19.53
CA GLU A 637 9.34 20.21 20.00
C GLU A 637 9.84 21.63 19.80
N GLU A 638 11.10 21.89 20.10
CA GLU A 638 11.68 23.24 20.04
C GLU A 638 11.99 23.71 18.62
N THR A 639 12.33 22.78 17.74
CA THR A 639 12.71 23.10 16.34
C THR A 639 11.56 22.90 15.35
N GLY A 640 10.64 22.01 15.65
CA GLY A 640 9.62 21.54 14.72
C GLY A 640 10.13 20.53 13.66
N ALA A 641 11.40 20.12 13.76
CA ALA A 641 11.97 19.04 12.96
C ALA A 641 11.60 17.65 13.53
N ARG A 642 11.78 16.60 12.76
CA ARG A 642 11.71 15.20 13.19
C ARG A 642 13.08 14.55 13.08
N LEU A 643 13.48 13.82 14.09
CA LEU A 643 14.75 13.11 14.15
C LEU A 643 14.53 11.59 14.09
N PHE A 644 15.14 10.93 13.12
CA PHE A 644 15.13 9.49 13.00
C PHE A 644 16.56 8.98 13.21
N VAL A 645 16.71 8.07 14.16
CA VAL A 645 18.01 7.46 14.49
C VAL A 645 17.93 6.01 14.07
N ASP A 646 18.82 5.61 13.19
CA ASP A 646 19.07 4.25 12.79
C ASP A 646 20.56 3.91 13.06
N ASP A 647 20.98 2.67 12.84
CA ASP A 647 22.31 2.21 13.22
C ASP A 647 23.42 3.09 12.60
N GLY A 648 24.11 3.88 13.44
CA GLY A 648 25.15 4.80 13.00
C GLY A 648 24.71 6.02 12.20
N THR A 649 23.39 6.23 11.98
CA THR A 649 22.87 7.35 11.16
C THR A 649 21.81 8.15 11.88
N LEU A 650 21.87 9.48 11.71
CA LEU A 650 20.84 10.43 12.12
C LEU A 650 20.22 11.06 10.89
N THR A 651 18.92 10.87 10.69
CA THR A 651 18.16 11.55 9.66
C THR A 651 17.32 12.66 10.26
N ILE A 652 17.61 13.90 9.90
CA ILE A 652 16.84 15.09 10.29
C ILE A 652 15.87 15.41 9.16
N VAL A 653 14.61 15.58 9.50
CA VAL A 653 13.54 15.93 8.56
C VAL A 653 12.91 17.23 9.01
N ALA A 654 12.92 18.23 8.14
CA ALA A 654 12.44 19.57 8.43
C ALA A 654 11.51 20.10 7.33
N LYS A 655 10.51 20.89 7.71
CA LYS A 655 9.54 21.47 6.78
C LYS A 655 10.14 22.53 5.86
N ASN A 656 11.26 23.15 6.27
CA ASN A 656 11.96 24.16 5.49
C ASN A 656 13.42 24.24 5.94
N GLN A 657 14.23 25.00 5.19
CA GLN A 657 15.67 25.17 5.44
C GLN A 657 15.97 25.78 6.80
N ALA A 658 15.19 26.77 7.25
CA ALA A 658 15.42 27.44 8.55
C ALA A 658 15.19 26.50 9.75
N VAL A 659 14.23 25.58 9.63
CA VAL A 659 13.99 24.52 10.65
C VAL A 659 15.11 23.49 10.60
N MET A 660 15.63 23.14 9.40
CA MET A 660 16.75 22.24 9.25
C MET A 660 18.00 22.78 9.94
N GLU A 661 18.36 24.03 9.68
CA GLU A 661 19.52 24.70 10.28
C GLU A 661 19.43 24.76 11.81
N LYS A 662 18.26 25.13 12.35
CA LYS A 662 18.03 25.12 13.81
C LYS A 662 18.16 23.75 14.42
N ALA A 663 17.68 22.71 13.71
CA ALA A 663 17.79 21.34 14.21
C ALA A 663 19.24 20.86 14.16
N GLN A 664 19.98 21.15 13.10
CA GLN A 664 21.40 20.83 12.98
C GLN A 664 22.23 21.55 14.05
N GLU A 665 21.99 22.85 14.28
CA GLU A 665 22.67 23.59 15.35
C GLU A 665 22.48 22.93 16.72
N LYS A 666 21.26 22.46 17.04
CA LYS A 666 21.01 21.78 18.31
C LYS A 666 21.62 20.39 18.40
N VAL A 667 21.62 19.64 17.31
CA VAL A 667 22.28 18.34 17.22
C VAL A 667 23.77 18.52 17.40
N ASP A 668 24.39 19.49 16.69
CA ASP A 668 25.80 19.82 16.79
C ASP A 668 26.20 20.30 18.19
N TYR A 669 25.28 21.02 18.88
CA TYR A 669 25.51 21.44 20.24
C TYR A 669 25.56 20.26 21.24
N ILE A 670 24.79 19.22 20.99
CA ILE A 670 24.66 18.06 21.91
C ILE A 670 25.74 17.00 21.61
N ILE A 671 25.93 16.68 20.35
CA ILE A 671 26.91 15.66 19.92
C ILE A 671 28.33 16.20 19.94
N GLY A 672 28.48 17.51 19.67
CA GLY A 672 29.75 18.17 19.43
C GLY A 672 30.24 18.03 17.98
N ARG A 673 30.87 19.07 17.48
CA ARG A 673 31.56 19.04 16.18
C ARG A 673 32.97 18.49 16.37
N GLU A 674 33.52 17.90 15.34
CA GLU A 674 34.95 17.60 15.31
C GLU A 674 35.78 18.88 15.54
N ILE A 675 36.69 18.85 16.49
CA ILE A 675 37.45 20.03 16.88
C ILE A 675 38.51 20.30 15.85
N VAL A 676 38.33 21.43 15.18
CA VAL A 676 39.32 21.92 14.21
C VAL A 676 40.17 22.98 14.87
N VAL A 677 41.48 22.86 14.81
CA VAL A 677 42.46 23.87 15.25
C VAL A 677 42.21 25.13 14.40
N GLY A 678 42.03 26.28 15.07
CA GLY A 678 41.61 27.53 14.43
C GLY A 678 40.09 27.74 14.38
N GLY A 679 39.28 26.73 14.75
CA GLY A 679 37.82 26.81 14.85
C GLY A 679 37.37 27.71 16.00
N VAL A 680 36.28 28.49 15.78
CA VAL A 680 35.67 29.37 16.79
C VAL A 680 34.48 28.66 17.43
N TYR A 681 34.48 28.54 18.75
CA TYR A 681 33.48 27.86 19.55
C TYR A 681 32.88 28.75 20.61
N LYS A 682 31.64 28.51 20.98
CA LYS A 682 30.99 29.14 22.10
C LYS A 682 30.84 28.15 23.26
N GLY A 683 31.12 28.58 24.48
CA GLY A 683 31.08 27.72 25.66
C GLY A 683 30.85 28.45 26.96
N THR A 684 30.62 27.70 28.03
CA THR A 684 30.33 28.20 29.36
C THR A 684 31.49 27.89 30.30
N VAL A 685 31.93 28.87 31.08
CA VAL A 685 32.97 28.67 32.10
C VAL A 685 32.45 27.80 33.21
N THR A 686 33.03 26.60 33.40
CA THR A 686 32.64 25.64 34.44
C THR A 686 33.44 25.73 35.69
N SER A 687 34.74 26.01 35.61
CA SER A 687 35.59 26.21 36.77
C SER A 687 36.74 27.15 36.47
N ILE A 688 37.19 27.88 37.52
CA ILE A 688 38.29 28.80 37.44
C ILE A 688 39.39 28.32 38.38
N LYS A 689 40.63 28.27 37.86
CA LYS A 689 41.87 27.94 38.58
C LYS A 689 42.86 29.11 38.51
N GLU A 690 43.91 29.09 39.29
CA GLU A 690 44.90 30.14 39.29
C GLU A 690 45.62 30.33 37.95
N TYR A 691 45.78 29.26 37.18
CA TYR A 691 46.44 29.21 35.87
C TYR A 691 45.52 29.41 34.67
N GLY A 692 44.18 29.41 34.85
CA GLY A 692 43.23 29.50 33.73
C GLY A 692 41.82 29.09 34.13
N ALA A 693 40.96 29.01 33.14
CA ALA A 693 39.55 28.58 33.27
C ALA A 693 39.30 27.33 32.43
N PHE A 694 38.48 26.42 32.96
CA PHE A 694 37.93 25.32 32.16
C PHE A 694 36.58 25.75 31.58
N VAL A 695 36.44 25.58 30.31
CA VAL A 695 35.25 25.95 29.56
C VAL A 695 34.65 24.71 28.95
N GLU A 696 33.38 24.50 29.22
CA GLU A 696 32.59 23.46 28.60
C GLU A 696 31.97 24.00 27.30
N PHE A 697 32.22 23.32 26.22
CA PHE A 697 31.76 23.67 24.88
C PHE A 697 31.59 22.43 24.03
N ASN A 698 31.02 22.55 22.84
CA ASN A 698 30.98 21.54 21.80
C ASN A 698 30.49 20.16 22.30
N GLY A 699 29.32 20.13 22.97
CA GLY A 699 28.70 18.87 23.41
C GLY A 699 29.24 18.28 24.71
N GLY A 700 29.66 19.12 25.66
CA GLY A 700 30.14 18.71 26.98
C GLY A 700 31.65 18.48 27.05
N GLN A 701 32.40 18.80 26.00
CA GLN A 701 33.86 18.76 25.99
C GLN A 701 34.42 19.90 26.83
N GLN A 702 35.48 19.63 27.59
CA GLN A 702 36.15 20.65 28.38
C GLN A 702 37.47 21.04 27.76
N GLY A 703 37.68 22.33 27.58
CA GLY A 703 38.92 22.92 27.13
C GLY A 703 39.53 23.85 28.17
N LEU A 704 40.85 23.92 28.17
CA LEU A 704 41.59 24.81 29.04
C LEU A 704 41.82 26.15 28.34
N LEU A 705 41.32 27.23 28.92
CA LEU A 705 41.62 28.59 28.58
C LEU A 705 42.67 29.13 29.54
N HIS A 706 43.93 29.07 29.13
CA HIS A 706 45.06 29.47 30.01
C HIS A 706 45.06 31.01 30.22
N MET A 707 45.60 31.47 31.34
CA MET A 707 45.64 32.87 31.73
C MET A 707 46.29 33.77 30.67
N SER A 708 47.36 33.29 29.95
CA SER A 708 48.02 33.98 28.86
C SER A 708 47.18 34.15 27.60
N GLU A 709 46.10 33.42 27.50
CA GLU A 709 45.18 33.38 26.30
C GLU A 709 43.89 34.16 26.56
N LEU A 710 43.77 34.86 27.67
CA LEU A 710 42.57 35.68 27.99
C LEU A 710 42.59 37.07 27.33
N SER A 711 43.76 37.72 27.30
CA SER A 711 43.90 39.09 26.75
C SER A 711 45.31 39.32 26.19
N HIS A 712 45.49 40.38 25.42
CA HIS A 712 46.77 40.88 25.01
C HIS A 712 47.51 41.60 26.16
N GLU A 713 46.80 42.10 27.15
CA GLU A 713 47.37 42.71 28.35
C GLU A 713 47.53 41.64 29.47
N PRO A 714 48.57 41.74 30.32
CA PRO A 714 48.81 40.78 31.40
C PRO A 714 47.68 40.84 32.44
N VAL A 715 46.96 39.73 32.63
CA VAL A 715 45.84 39.59 33.56
C VAL A 715 46.40 39.06 34.89
N SER A 716 46.15 39.78 36.00
CA SER A 716 46.67 39.41 37.31
C SER A 716 45.90 38.24 37.97
N LYS A 717 44.62 38.16 37.75
CA LYS A 717 43.78 37.06 38.23
C LYS A 717 42.71 36.70 37.18
N VAL A 718 42.51 35.42 36.95
CA VAL A 718 41.51 34.93 36.00
C VAL A 718 40.07 35.35 36.38
N SER A 719 39.80 35.52 37.69
CA SER A 719 38.51 35.94 38.25
C SER A 719 38.13 37.40 37.89
N ASP A 720 39.11 38.23 37.46
CA ASP A 720 38.85 39.64 37.12
C ASP A 720 38.24 39.75 35.69
N VAL A 721 38.41 38.71 34.88
CA VAL A 721 37.94 38.67 33.47
C VAL A 721 36.78 37.72 33.27
N LEU A 722 36.77 36.59 34.01
CA LEU A 722 35.82 35.48 33.83
C LEU A 722 35.11 35.17 35.14
N HIS A 723 33.82 34.80 35.03
CA HIS A 723 33.01 34.26 36.11
C HIS A 723 32.48 32.87 35.75
N ILE A 724 32.28 32.01 36.71
CA ILE A 724 31.64 30.72 36.53
C ILE A 724 30.24 30.94 35.96
N GLY A 725 29.87 30.21 34.92
CA GLY A 725 28.60 30.35 34.20
C GLY A 725 28.61 31.43 33.09
N LYS A 726 29.72 32.15 32.89
CA LYS A 726 29.84 33.15 31.80
C LYS A 726 29.92 32.43 30.45
N TYR A 727 29.08 32.84 29.52
CA TYR A 727 29.11 32.38 28.15
C TYR A 727 30.08 33.18 27.31
N ILE A 728 31.06 32.53 26.71
CA ILE A 728 32.17 33.18 25.98
C ILE A 728 32.38 32.51 24.62
N THR A 729 32.88 33.32 23.67
CA THR A 729 33.31 32.83 22.34
C THR A 729 34.81 32.74 22.31
N MET A 730 35.38 31.60 21.92
CA MET A 730 36.84 31.35 21.95
C MET A 730 37.28 30.55 20.72
N MET A 731 38.57 30.61 20.43
CA MET A 731 39.20 29.87 19.34
C MET A 731 39.96 28.67 19.88
N CYS A 732 39.87 27.52 19.25
CA CYS A 732 40.75 26.37 19.55
C CYS A 732 42.11 26.61 18.92
N ILE A 733 43.18 26.68 19.74
CA ILE A 733 44.51 26.93 19.28
C ILE A 733 45.27 25.62 19.02
N ASP A 734 45.06 24.63 19.88
CA ASP A 734 45.81 23.37 19.84
C ASP A 734 45.03 22.27 20.52
N THR A 735 45.27 21.03 20.08
CA THR A 735 44.78 19.82 20.73
C THR A 735 45.94 18.90 21.02
N ASP A 736 46.20 18.62 22.28
CA ASP A 736 47.26 17.74 22.73
C ASP A 736 47.00 16.28 22.32
N VAL A 737 48.03 15.48 22.15
CA VAL A 737 48.00 14.01 21.86
C VAL A 737 47.16 13.23 22.86
N ARG A 738 46.91 13.78 24.05
CA ARG A 738 46.04 13.23 25.12
C ARG A 738 44.59 13.67 25.00
N GLY A 739 44.24 14.45 23.98
CA GLY A 739 42.90 14.97 23.80
C GLY A 739 42.57 16.24 24.60
N ASN A 740 43.60 16.90 25.25
CA ASN A 740 43.38 18.16 25.94
C ASN A 740 43.29 19.30 24.95
N ILE A 741 42.21 20.08 25.01
CA ILE A 741 41.92 21.18 24.09
C ILE A 741 42.38 22.49 24.72
N LYS A 742 43.22 23.24 24.00
CA LYS A 742 43.69 24.59 24.39
C LYS A 742 42.85 25.63 23.65
N LEU A 743 42.28 26.55 24.41
CA LEU A 743 41.40 27.61 23.95
C LEU A 743 42.02 28.98 24.12
N SER A 744 41.66 29.93 23.25
CA SER A 744 42.15 31.32 23.33
C SER A 744 40.99 32.30 23.08
N LEU A 745 40.86 33.29 23.95
CA LEU A 745 40.09 34.49 23.72
C LEU A 745 40.91 35.55 22.99
N LYS A 746 42.19 35.58 23.31
CA LYS A 746 43.17 36.51 22.74
C LYS A 746 43.28 36.46 21.22
N ALA A 747 43.15 35.25 20.66
CA ALA A 747 43.16 35.07 19.21
C ALA A 747 41.97 35.74 18.48
N LEU A 748 40.88 36.07 19.16
CA LEU A 748 39.72 36.76 18.62
C LEU A 748 39.73 38.28 18.89
N LEU A 749 40.64 38.75 19.76
CA LEU A 749 40.74 40.17 20.09
C LEU A 749 41.64 40.90 19.08
N PRO A 750 41.31 42.14 18.67
CA PRO A 750 42.17 42.92 17.76
C PRO A 750 43.50 43.16 18.41
N LYS A 751 44.60 42.90 17.67
CA LYS A 751 45.96 43.17 18.15
C LYS A 751 46.15 44.66 18.40
N PRO A 752 46.72 45.08 19.53
CA PRO A 752 47.06 46.48 19.78
C PRO A 752 48.10 46.91 18.75
N ALA A 753 47.87 48.09 18.14
CA ALA A 753 48.79 48.69 17.17
C ALA A 753 50.13 49.09 17.84
N THR A 754 51.17 48.31 17.63
CA THR A 754 52.54 48.61 18.03
C THR A 754 53.35 48.94 16.79
N CYS A 755 54.24 50.00 16.95
CA CYS A 755 55.10 50.59 15.98
C CYS A 755 56.09 49.64 15.29
N PRO A 756 56.66 50.00 14.16
CA PRO A 756 57.34 49.10 13.24
C PRO A 756 58.73 48.69 13.78
N GLU A 757 58.96 47.39 13.91
CA GLU A 757 60.32 46.87 14.14
C GLU A 757 61.02 46.45 12.85
N LYS A 758 62.30 46.76 12.86
CA LYS A 758 63.31 46.62 11.83
C LYS A 758 63.57 45.13 11.45
N SER A 759 63.82 44.95 10.19
CA SER A 759 64.30 43.72 9.59
C SER A 759 65.62 43.26 10.21
N PRO A 760 65.91 42.00 10.45
CA PRO A 760 67.25 41.46 10.57
C PRO A 760 67.60 40.60 9.33
N VAL A 761 68.72 41.00 8.85
CA VAL A 761 69.76 40.44 7.99
C VAL A 761 69.88 38.92 8.05
N VAL A 762 70.02 38.40 6.82
CA VAL A 762 70.47 37.05 6.46
C VAL A 762 71.90 36.82 7.00
N LYS A 763 72.14 35.67 7.61
CA LYS A 763 73.50 35.05 7.68
C LYS A 763 73.39 33.56 7.40
N GLU A 764 74.07 33.17 6.31
CA GLU A 764 74.48 31.83 5.99
C GLU A 764 75.56 31.32 6.99
N ALA A 765 75.51 30.03 7.27
CA ALA A 765 76.66 29.17 7.58
C ALA A 765 76.23 27.70 7.53
N VAL A 766 76.57 26.98 6.49
CA VAL A 766 77.72 26.11 6.24
C VAL A 766 77.91 24.94 7.18
N SER A 767 77.59 23.77 6.61
CA SER A 767 78.23 22.43 6.62
C SER A 767 78.64 21.78 7.96
N VAL A 768 78.43 20.46 8.10
CA VAL A 768 79.38 19.37 7.83
C VAL A 768 78.77 18.01 8.19
N GLU A 769 78.85 17.12 7.22
CA GLU A 769 78.93 15.69 7.17
C GLU A 769 79.06 14.89 8.49
N THR A 770 78.51 13.66 8.57
CA THR A 770 79.13 12.44 7.99
C THR A 770 78.18 11.19 8.18
N SER A 771 78.13 10.41 7.09
CA SER A 771 78.28 8.93 6.94
C SER A 771 77.32 7.99 7.75
N SER A 772 76.87 6.87 7.25
CA SER A 772 77.25 6.00 6.14
C SER A 772 76.39 4.77 6.04
N PHE A 773 76.31 4.21 4.82
CA PHE A 773 76.00 2.82 4.42
C PHE A 773 74.57 2.36 4.49
N GLY A 774 74.06 1.67 3.50
CA GLY A 774 74.47 1.12 2.23
C GLY A 774 73.30 0.61 1.41
N GLU A 775 73.45 0.78 0.10
CA GLU A 775 73.19 -0.03 -1.05
C GLU A 775 72.08 -1.09 -0.97
N THR A 776 71.15 -1.24 -1.96
CA THR A 776 71.33 -1.60 -3.36
C THR A 776 70.11 -1.33 -4.21
N VAL A 777 70.22 -0.58 -5.22
CA VAL A 777 70.13 -0.69 -6.68
C VAL A 777 69.06 -1.64 -7.23
N ALA A 778 68.12 -1.12 -8.05
CA ALA A 778 67.96 -1.39 -9.48
C ALA A 778 66.80 -0.61 -10.13
N ARG A 779 67.17 0.31 -10.95
CA ARG A 779 66.72 0.65 -12.33
C ARG A 779 65.26 0.83 -12.71
N LEU A 780 65.03 2.09 -13.13
CA LEU A 780 64.05 2.53 -14.14
C LEU A 780 64.28 1.94 -15.54
N PRO A 781 63.28 1.92 -16.43
CA PRO A 781 63.27 3.01 -17.41
C PRO A 781 61.91 3.60 -17.79
N SER A 782 61.95 4.90 -18.05
CA SER A 782 61.43 5.77 -19.12
C SER A 782 60.00 5.61 -19.69
N VAL A 783 59.17 6.64 -19.46
CA VAL A 783 58.49 7.58 -20.38
C VAL A 783 57.87 7.02 -21.67
N VAL A 784 56.52 7.09 -21.76
CA VAL A 784 55.75 7.52 -22.93
C VAL A 784 54.38 8.08 -22.47
N GLU A 785 54.07 9.31 -22.78
CA GLU A 785 52.73 9.89 -22.77
C GLU A 785 51.88 9.35 -23.91
N PRO A 786 50.59 9.21 -23.73
CA PRO A 786 49.59 9.36 -24.81
C PRO A 786 48.50 10.37 -24.47
N PRO A 787 47.70 10.78 -25.49
CA PRO A 787 46.95 12.04 -25.51
C PRO A 787 45.58 11.97 -24.83
N PRO A 788 44.84 13.10 -24.73
CA PRO A 788 43.76 13.27 -23.76
C PRO A 788 42.48 12.62 -24.20
N GLN A 789 41.87 11.84 -23.32
CA GLN A 789 40.48 11.41 -23.42
C GLN A 789 39.55 12.27 -22.55
N LYS A 790 38.39 12.50 -23.13
CA LYS A 790 37.30 13.36 -22.70
C LYS A 790 36.83 13.05 -21.28
N SER A 791 36.67 14.10 -20.51
CA SER A 791 36.12 14.19 -19.16
C SER A 791 34.69 13.63 -19.10
N LYS A 792 34.43 12.71 -18.20
CA LYS A 792 33.09 12.41 -17.69
C LYS A 792 32.71 13.51 -16.68
N LEU A 793 31.55 14.09 -16.90
CA LEU A 793 30.93 15.07 -16.01
C LEU A 793 30.72 14.44 -14.63
N ALA A 794 31.37 15.03 -13.64
CA ALA A 794 31.01 14.87 -12.24
C ALA A 794 29.89 15.86 -11.92
N VAL A 795 28.85 15.36 -11.30
CA VAL A 795 27.74 16.15 -10.80
C VAL A 795 28.25 16.93 -9.57
N PRO A 796 28.05 18.27 -9.50
CA PRO A 796 28.59 19.04 -8.39
C PRO A 796 27.70 18.94 -7.16
N ALA A 797 28.31 18.67 -6.02
CA ALA A 797 27.73 18.95 -4.72
C ALA A 797 27.36 20.42 -4.61
N VAL A 798 26.15 20.71 -4.14
CA VAL A 798 25.61 22.07 -4.00
C VAL A 798 26.39 22.80 -2.92
N VAL A 799 27.27 23.69 -3.35
CA VAL A 799 27.90 24.71 -2.52
C VAL A 799 27.12 26.02 -2.77
N ILE A 800 26.43 26.48 -1.75
CA ILE A 800 25.72 27.74 -1.72
C ILE A 800 26.78 28.88 -1.69
N ARG A 801 26.82 29.71 -2.73
CA ARG A 801 27.45 31.04 -2.67
C ARG A 801 26.36 32.08 -2.68
N THR A 802 26.40 32.94 -1.68
CA THR A 802 25.65 34.18 -1.54
C THR A 802 25.95 35.15 -2.66
N ALA A 803 24.88 35.77 -3.20
CA ALA A 803 24.98 36.87 -4.16
C ALA A 803 25.38 38.17 -3.44
N VAL A 804 26.31 38.87 -4.04
CA VAL A 804 26.62 40.28 -3.76
C VAL A 804 26.08 41.10 -4.91
N GLU A 805 25.35 42.13 -4.56
CA GLU A 805 24.81 43.20 -5.41
C GLU A 805 25.92 43.88 -6.25
N CYS A 806 25.60 44.31 -7.44
CA CYS A 806 26.09 45.52 -8.06
C CYS A 806 25.15 46.05 -9.14
N ASP A 807 25.00 47.32 -9.12
CA ASP A 807 24.08 48.26 -9.80
C ASP A 807 24.43 48.57 -11.25
N GLU A 808 23.39 49.16 -11.94
CA GLU A 808 23.45 50.18 -12.99
C GLU A 808 24.03 49.84 -14.37
N ALA A 809 23.44 50.20 -15.45
CA ALA A 809 22.86 51.41 -15.98
C ALA A 809 22.20 51.27 -17.37
N GLU A 810 21.13 51.98 -17.53
CA GLU A 810 20.70 52.89 -18.58
C GLU A 810 20.57 52.56 -20.09
N LYS A 811 19.38 52.99 -20.56
CA LYS A 811 19.02 53.64 -21.85
C LYS A 811 18.52 52.74 -22.97
N SER A 812 17.44 52.97 -23.61
CA SER A 812 16.63 54.12 -23.98
C SER A 812 15.31 53.68 -24.62
N SER A 813 14.25 54.44 -24.37
CA SER A 813 12.95 54.42 -25.06
C SER A 813 13.04 55.17 -26.41
N PRO A 814 11.98 55.40 -27.24
CA PRO A 814 10.62 55.73 -26.89
C PRO A 814 9.49 55.36 -27.90
N MET A 815 8.23 55.62 -27.42
CA MET A 815 7.03 56.10 -28.14
C MET A 815 6.19 55.05 -28.91
N ASP A 816 4.91 55.11 -28.99
CA ASP A 816 3.85 56.09 -28.64
C ASP A 816 2.46 55.44 -28.55
N LYS A 817 1.66 55.95 -27.64
CA LYS A 817 0.25 56.42 -27.60
C LYS A 817 -0.96 55.54 -27.80
N ASN A 818 -1.78 55.61 -26.75
CA ASN A 818 -3.24 55.90 -26.72
C ASN A 818 -4.20 54.74 -27.05
N ALA A 819 -5.21 54.42 -26.25
CA ALA A 819 -6.18 55.20 -25.49
C ALA A 819 -6.96 54.32 -24.50
N LYS A 820 -7.24 54.92 -23.35
CA LYS A 820 -8.41 54.57 -22.51
C LYS A 820 -9.59 55.40 -23.02
N PRO A 821 -10.87 55.01 -22.74
CA PRO A 821 -11.48 55.35 -21.45
C PRO A 821 -12.58 54.42 -20.89
N LYS A 822 -12.63 54.42 -19.59
CA LYS A 822 -13.74 54.71 -18.62
C LYS A 822 -15.13 54.00 -18.70
N ARG A 823 -15.43 53.37 -17.51
CA ARG A 823 -16.70 53.48 -16.71
C ARG A 823 -17.99 52.97 -17.33
N ALA A 824 -18.81 52.14 -16.61
CA ALA A 824 -19.56 52.49 -15.41
C ALA A 824 -20.22 51.24 -14.81
N ALA A 825 -20.41 51.31 -13.52
CA ALA A 825 -21.24 50.45 -12.69
C ALA A 825 -22.72 50.59 -13.01
N THR A 826 -23.53 49.55 -12.74
CA THR A 826 -24.85 49.73 -12.08
C THR A 826 -25.38 48.40 -11.54
N MET A 827 -25.69 48.44 -10.26
CA MET A 827 -26.53 47.52 -9.49
C MET A 827 -27.94 47.39 -10.11
N MET A 828 -28.59 46.21 -9.90
CA MET A 828 -29.97 46.17 -9.40
C MET A 828 -30.38 44.74 -9.06
N LYS A 829 -30.75 44.50 -7.80
CA LYS A 829 -31.84 43.61 -7.40
C LYS A 829 -33.16 44.31 -7.60
N PRO A 830 -34.29 43.59 -7.78
CA PRO A 830 -35.23 43.53 -6.65
C PRO A 830 -35.98 42.19 -6.48
N ASP A 831 -36.51 42.08 -5.26
CA ASP A 831 -37.52 41.15 -4.77
C ASP A 831 -38.85 41.19 -5.53
N ARG A 832 -39.63 40.11 -5.44
CA ARG A 832 -41.00 40.04 -4.92
C ARG A 832 -41.64 38.64 -4.94
N LYS A 833 -42.05 38.28 -3.76
CA LYS A 833 -43.18 37.47 -3.30
C LYS A 833 -44.45 37.51 -4.16
N LEU A 834 -45.17 36.38 -4.11
CA LEU A 834 -46.64 36.19 -3.89
C LEU A 834 -46.91 34.67 -3.91
N LYS A 835 -47.32 34.03 -2.88
CA LYS A 835 -48.54 33.81 -2.11
C LYS A 835 -49.61 33.05 -2.88
N SER A 836 -49.96 31.87 -2.30
CA SER A 836 -51.27 31.26 -1.94
C SER A 836 -52.07 30.66 -3.08
N THR A 837 -52.73 29.50 -2.91
CA THR A 837 -53.78 28.99 -2.00
C THR A 837 -53.94 27.49 -2.22
N ALA A 838 -53.99 26.68 -1.26
CA ALA A 838 -55.01 26.01 -0.46
C ALA A 838 -56.15 25.28 -1.20
N SER A 839 -56.28 23.99 -1.00
CA SER A 839 -57.44 23.20 -0.57
C SER A 839 -57.07 21.69 -0.59
N LYS A 840 -57.12 20.98 0.54
CA LYS A 840 -58.18 20.19 1.15
C LYS A 840 -58.71 19.12 0.19
N ASP A 841 -58.85 17.87 0.48
CA ASP A 841 -59.08 17.08 1.67
C ASP A 841 -58.90 15.56 1.42
N GLU A 842 -58.79 14.87 2.49
CA GLU A 842 -59.21 13.56 3.01
C GLU A 842 -58.45 12.33 2.53
N ALA A 843 -57.77 11.69 3.42
CA ALA A 843 -58.01 10.81 4.55
C ALA A 843 -58.29 9.37 4.15
N LEU A 844 -57.46 8.44 4.56
CA LEU A 844 -57.73 7.33 5.49
C LEU A 844 -56.61 6.27 5.52
N ASN A 845 -56.06 6.16 6.69
CA ASN A 845 -55.66 4.94 7.41
C ASN A 845 -55.01 3.78 6.64
N SER A 846 -53.94 3.19 7.09
CA SER A 846 -53.60 2.74 8.46
C SER A 846 -52.25 2.06 8.57
N THR A 847 -51.69 2.30 9.71
CA THR A 847 -50.78 1.42 10.53
C THR A 847 -49.40 1.06 10.00
N ALA A 848 -48.41 1.73 10.60
CA ALA A 848 -47.56 1.34 11.74
C ALA A 848 -46.60 0.19 11.45
N THR A 849 -45.36 0.40 11.61
CA THR A 849 -44.49 0.50 12.79
C THR A 849 -43.12 1.07 12.37
N GLU A 850 -42.65 2.17 12.98
CA GLU A 850 -41.51 2.22 13.94
C GLU A 850 -40.29 1.36 13.56
N GLU A 851 -39.08 1.93 13.46
CA GLU A 851 -38.27 2.65 14.40
C GLU A 851 -37.22 3.54 13.67
N THR A 852 -37.17 4.80 13.98
CA THR A 852 -36.23 5.54 14.84
C THR A 852 -34.78 5.12 14.73
N LEU A 853 -33.87 5.95 14.57
CA LEU A 853 -33.24 7.13 15.14
C LEU A 853 -32.10 7.50 14.20
N ASP A 854 -31.60 8.65 14.04
CA ASP A 854 -31.23 9.58 14.97
C ASP A 854 -30.44 10.79 14.54
N ASN A 855 -30.18 11.51 15.38
CA ASN A 855 -29.90 12.89 15.59
C ASN A 855 -28.41 13.28 15.45
N CYS A 856 -28.14 14.27 14.66
CA CYS A 856 -26.85 14.93 14.61
C CYS A 856 -26.94 16.29 15.29
N GLY A 857 -26.36 16.36 16.49
CA GLY A 857 -26.29 17.55 17.30
C GLY A 857 -25.21 18.54 16.89
N LYS A 858 -25.62 19.76 16.64
CA LYS A 858 -24.77 20.94 16.47
C LYS A 858 -24.28 21.47 17.82
N LYS A 859 -23.04 21.90 17.88
CA LYS A 859 -22.49 22.76 18.95
C LYS A 859 -23.08 24.18 18.88
N PRO A 860 -23.32 24.83 20.02
CA PRO A 860 -23.33 26.29 20.10
C PRO A 860 -22.22 26.87 20.96
N SER A 861 -21.84 28.07 20.59
CA SER A 861 -20.84 28.94 21.21
C SER A 861 -21.32 29.63 22.50
N ARG A 862 -20.32 29.88 23.32
CA ARG A 862 -20.21 30.65 24.57
C ARG A 862 -20.95 31.97 24.60
N LYS A 863 -21.77 32.21 25.66
CA LYS A 863 -21.86 33.50 26.37
C LYS A 863 -22.37 33.31 27.80
N GLU A 864 -21.72 34.04 28.70
CA GLU A 864 -21.91 34.09 30.14
C GLU A 864 -23.27 34.60 30.60
N LYS A 865 -23.76 34.10 31.73
CA LYS A 865 -24.27 34.92 32.84
C LYS A 865 -24.41 34.13 34.15
N GLN A 866 -23.98 34.78 35.16
CA GLN A 866 -23.99 34.40 36.59
C GLN A 866 -25.42 34.22 37.16
N SER A 867 -25.57 33.24 38.04
CA SER A 867 -26.34 33.40 39.30
C SER A 867 -26.00 32.25 40.26
N GLU A 868 -25.68 32.68 41.45
CA GLU A 868 -25.36 31.91 42.64
C GLU A 868 -26.48 30.94 43.06
N LYS A 869 -26.10 29.74 43.54
CA LYS A 869 -26.58 29.19 44.83
C LYS A 869 -25.76 27.97 45.22
N GLU A 870 -25.46 27.98 46.50
CA GLU A 870 -24.73 27.04 47.30
C GLU A 870 -25.19 25.58 47.17
N ALA A 871 -24.23 24.65 47.03
CA ALA A 871 -24.34 23.28 47.51
C ALA A 871 -22.92 22.67 47.67
N GLU A 872 -22.63 22.29 48.87
CA GLU A 872 -21.64 21.38 49.47
C GLU A 872 -20.43 20.95 48.62
N GLU A 873 -19.27 21.40 49.03
CA GLU A 873 -17.95 20.96 48.60
C GLU A 873 -17.64 19.54 49.11
N SER A 874 -17.58 18.58 48.20
CA SER A 874 -16.77 17.37 48.36
C SER A 874 -15.34 17.65 47.91
N PRO A 875 -14.29 17.14 48.57
CA PRO A 875 -12.90 17.54 48.30
C PRO A 875 -12.40 17.03 46.99
N SER A 876 -12.02 17.92 46.07
CA SER A 876 -11.38 17.60 44.78
C SER A 876 -10.03 16.93 45.02
N ILE A 877 -9.91 15.66 44.67
CA ILE A 877 -8.66 14.89 44.73
C ILE A 877 -7.84 15.17 43.45
N SER A 878 -6.61 15.64 43.63
CA SER A 878 -5.67 15.82 42.51
C SER A 878 -5.11 14.46 42.07
N ALA A 879 -4.94 14.23 40.78
CA ALA A 879 -4.46 12.97 40.16
C ALA A 879 -3.16 12.40 40.75
N ARG A 880 -2.38 13.20 41.46
CA ARG A 880 -1.12 12.78 42.12
C ARG A 880 -1.32 12.17 43.51
N LYS A 881 -2.54 12.12 44.03
CA LYS A 881 -2.82 11.64 45.39
C LYS A 881 -3.60 10.33 45.45
N LEU A 882 -4.07 9.79 44.32
CA LEU A 882 -4.79 8.52 44.29
C LEU A 882 -3.80 7.37 44.54
N LYS A 883 -4.05 6.59 45.61
CA LYS A 883 -3.25 5.40 45.96
C LYS A 883 -4.12 4.15 45.86
N ILE A 884 -3.48 2.99 45.66
CA ILE A 884 -4.15 1.69 45.77
C ILE A 884 -4.75 1.57 47.15
N GLY A 885 -6.02 1.14 47.26
CA GLY A 885 -6.79 1.06 48.48
C GLY A 885 -7.59 2.32 48.83
N THR A 886 -7.52 3.40 48.03
CA THR A 886 -8.35 4.59 48.25
C THR A 886 -9.78 4.33 47.83
N GLU A 887 -10.71 4.53 48.71
CA GLU A 887 -12.16 4.44 48.52
C GLU A 887 -12.75 5.80 48.23
N MET A 888 -13.70 5.86 47.29
CA MET A 888 -14.34 7.11 46.89
C MET A 888 -15.64 6.88 46.15
N THR A 889 -16.49 7.90 46.15
CA THR A 889 -17.70 7.91 45.32
C THR A 889 -17.37 8.31 43.91
N ALA A 890 -17.76 7.49 42.93
CA ALA A 890 -17.54 7.72 41.49
C ALA A 890 -18.88 7.78 40.73
N LYS A 891 -18.91 8.54 39.64
CA LYS A 891 -20.07 8.60 38.73
C LYS A 891 -19.83 7.81 37.46
N VAL A 892 -20.82 7.05 37.00
CA VAL A 892 -20.77 6.36 35.70
C VAL A 892 -20.76 7.39 34.61
N HIS A 893 -19.64 7.46 33.88
CA HIS A 893 -19.48 8.36 32.76
C HIS A 893 -19.82 7.69 31.40
N GLN A 894 -19.54 6.40 31.29
CA GLN A 894 -19.83 5.62 30.08
C GLN A 894 -19.95 4.12 30.41
N VAL A 895 -21.01 3.47 29.93
CA VAL A 895 -21.18 2.02 29.99
C VAL A 895 -20.60 1.39 28.73
N ARG A 896 -19.84 0.29 28.87
CA ARG A 896 -19.23 -0.50 27.79
C ARG A 896 -19.54 -1.98 27.98
N THR A 897 -19.41 -2.77 26.94
CA THR A 897 -19.69 -4.21 26.91
C THR A 897 -18.91 -5.06 27.96
N HIS A 898 -17.83 -4.54 28.55
CA HIS A 898 -16.98 -5.29 29.49
C HIS A 898 -16.62 -4.45 30.74
N GLY A 899 -17.41 -3.44 31.07
CA GLY A 899 -17.17 -2.62 32.27
C GLY A 899 -17.60 -1.16 32.12
N LEU A 900 -17.37 -0.35 33.16
CA LEU A 900 -17.75 1.04 33.24
C LEU A 900 -16.53 1.96 33.14
N VAL A 901 -16.71 3.14 32.57
CA VAL A 901 -15.78 4.26 32.72
C VAL A 901 -16.38 5.20 33.77
N LEU A 902 -15.66 5.37 34.86
CA LEU A 902 -16.08 6.14 36.02
C LEU A 902 -15.41 7.52 36.03
N ASP A 903 -16.15 8.53 36.38
CA ASP A 903 -15.62 9.86 36.72
C ASP A 903 -15.36 9.92 38.24
N LEU A 904 -14.09 10.01 38.61
CA LEU A 904 -13.60 10.04 39.98
C LEU A 904 -13.51 11.46 40.58
N GLY A 905 -13.97 12.48 39.83
CA GLY A 905 -13.83 13.87 40.18
C GLY A 905 -12.49 14.48 39.80
N GLY A 906 -12.40 15.81 39.73
CA GLY A 906 -11.15 16.51 39.35
C GLY A 906 -10.60 16.22 37.94
N GLY A 907 -11.42 15.69 37.03
CA GLY A 907 -11.01 15.31 35.66
C GLY A 907 -10.31 13.95 35.58
N ILE A 908 -10.31 13.16 36.63
CA ILE A 908 -9.72 11.82 36.69
C ILE A 908 -10.77 10.79 36.26
N ARG A 909 -10.42 9.89 35.35
CA ARG A 909 -11.26 8.77 34.90
C ARG A 909 -10.70 7.44 35.40
N GLY A 910 -11.55 6.60 35.99
CA GLY A 910 -11.27 5.23 36.40
C GLY A 910 -11.96 4.22 35.46
N MET A 911 -11.55 2.96 35.57
CA MET A 911 -12.19 1.83 34.88
C MET A 911 -12.62 0.79 35.89
N TYR A 912 -13.89 0.39 35.80
CA TYR A 912 -14.44 -0.78 36.51
C TYR A 912 -14.68 -1.88 35.48
N LYS A 913 -14.31 -3.13 35.77
CA LYS A 913 -14.50 -4.28 34.89
C LYS A 913 -15.56 -5.17 35.50
N PHE A 914 -16.50 -5.64 34.69
CA PHE A 914 -17.46 -6.67 35.08
C PHE A 914 -16.74 -8.01 35.32
N GLU A 915 -17.01 -8.66 36.44
CA GLU A 915 -16.56 -10.01 36.78
C GLU A 915 -17.74 -10.97 36.61
N GLY A 916 -17.75 -11.75 35.49
CA GLY A 916 -18.79 -12.74 35.19
C GLY A 916 -19.94 -12.24 34.29
N ASP A 917 -20.97 -13.07 34.14
CA ASP A 917 -22.18 -12.79 33.33
C ASP A 917 -23.24 -11.96 34.10
N GLU A 918 -22.82 -11.06 34.95
CA GLU A 918 -23.73 -10.17 35.64
C GLU A 918 -24.21 -9.06 34.72
N GLU A 919 -25.40 -9.17 34.19
CA GLU A 919 -26.17 -8.05 33.63
C GLU A 919 -26.57 -7.13 34.82
N THR A 920 -25.71 -6.17 35.12
CA THR A 920 -26.00 -5.09 36.04
C THR A 920 -26.50 -3.89 35.24
N ASP A 921 -27.73 -3.44 35.53
CA ASP A 921 -28.38 -2.28 34.93
C ASP A 921 -27.76 -0.98 35.49
N PHE A 922 -26.62 -0.59 35.01
CA PHE A 922 -26.01 0.71 35.30
C PHE A 922 -26.37 1.74 34.22
N GLU A 923 -26.87 2.90 34.64
CA GLU A 923 -27.13 4.02 33.77
C GLU A 923 -26.02 5.09 33.83
N ILE A 924 -25.86 5.87 32.75
CA ILE A 924 -24.91 6.98 32.73
C ILE A 924 -25.37 8.06 33.74
N GLY A 925 -24.54 8.34 34.73
CA GLY A 925 -24.83 9.31 35.78
C GLY A 925 -25.02 8.67 37.18
N ASP A 926 -25.12 7.35 37.24
CA ASP A 926 -25.19 6.64 38.54
C ASP A 926 -23.96 6.87 39.39
N THR A 927 -24.16 6.91 40.68
CA THR A 927 -23.10 7.09 41.70
C THR A 927 -22.87 5.80 42.44
N MET A 928 -21.63 5.36 42.53
CA MET A 928 -21.23 4.13 43.21
C MET A 928 -20.00 4.37 44.10
N GLN A 929 -19.91 3.62 45.20
CA GLN A 929 -18.72 3.58 46.06
C GLN A 929 -17.72 2.59 45.45
N VAL A 930 -16.50 3.07 45.20
CA VAL A 930 -15.47 2.28 44.52
C VAL A 930 -14.11 2.43 45.22
N LYS A 931 -13.32 1.36 45.18
CA LYS A 931 -11.98 1.27 45.75
C LYS A 931 -10.96 1.09 44.63
N CYS A 932 -9.88 1.86 44.66
CA CYS A 932 -8.81 1.71 43.71
C CYS A 932 -7.99 0.45 43.97
N THR A 933 -8.05 -0.56 43.04
CA THR A 933 -7.33 -1.84 43.21
C THR A 933 -5.99 -1.88 42.50
N SER A 934 -5.86 -1.21 41.39
CA SER A 934 -4.62 -1.20 40.59
C SER A 934 -4.58 -0.03 39.62
N PHE A 935 -3.47 0.11 38.88
CA PHE A 935 -3.34 1.03 37.76
C PHE A 935 -3.03 0.25 36.48
N SER A 936 -3.72 0.57 35.40
CA SER A 936 -3.42 0.00 34.07
C SER A 936 -2.03 0.41 33.58
N SER A 937 -1.50 -0.26 32.54
CA SER A 937 -0.22 0.09 31.90
C SER A 937 -0.15 1.52 31.36
N LYS A 938 -1.31 2.19 31.21
CA LYS A 938 -1.45 3.61 30.82
C LYS A 938 -1.66 4.56 31.97
N GLY A 939 -1.54 4.08 33.24
CA GLY A 939 -1.71 4.90 34.44
C GLY A 939 -3.18 5.23 34.77
N ILE A 940 -4.16 4.55 34.17
CA ILE A 940 -5.59 4.74 34.48
C ILE A 940 -5.94 3.87 35.68
N PRO A 941 -6.59 4.43 36.77
CA PRO A 941 -7.01 3.66 37.93
C PRO A 941 -8.01 2.57 37.54
N VAL A 942 -7.83 1.37 38.05
CA VAL A 942 -8.78 0.26 37.99
C VAL A 942 -9.48 0.18 39.35
N MET A 943 -10.80 0.20 39.30
CA MET A 943 -11.67 0.30 40.48
C MET A 943 -12.43 -1.03 40.67
N ALA A 944 -12.74 -1.37 41.90
CA ALA A 944 -13.68 -2.42 42.30
C ALA A 944 -14.80 -1.79 43.15
N LEU A 945 -15.96 -2.42 43.19
CA LEU A 945 -17.03 -2.03 44.10
C LEU A 945 -16.58 -2.29 45.55
N VAL A 946 -17.07 -1.49 46.47
CA VAL A 946 -16.90 -1.73 47.88
C VAL A 946 -18.14 -2.50 48.36
N ASP A 947 -17.96 -3.75 48.81
CA ASP A 947 -19.04 -4.57 49.32
C ASP A 947 -19.54 -4.02 50.67
N GLU A 948 -20.87 -3.98 50.87
CA GLU A 948 -21.50 -3.43 52.11
C GLU A 948 -21.23 -4.28 53.39
N GLU A 949 -20.48 -5.39 53.28
CA GLU A 949 -20.15 -6.24 54.44
C GLU A 949 -18.86 -5.86 55.20
N ASP A 950 -18.09 -4.86 54.71
CA ASP A 950 -16.82 -4.41 55.34
C ASP A 950 -16.90 -3.03 56.03
N VAL A 951 -18.12 -2.58 56.42
CA VAL A 951 -18.32 -1.36 57.22
C VAL A 951 -18.75 -1.68 58.65
#